data_859b7882007b74bae30ccb2e742d94b3
#
_entry.id   859b7882007b74bae30ccb2e742d94b3
#
_cell.length_a   1.000
_cell.length_b   1.000
_cell.length_c   1.000
_cell.angle_alpha   90.00
_cell.angle_beta   90.00
_cell.angle_gamma   90.00
#
_symmetry.space_group_name_H-M   'P 1'
#
loop_
_entity.id
_entity.type
_entity.pdbx_description
1 polymer ?
#
loop_
_entity_poly.entity_id
_entity_poly.type
_entity_poly.pdbx_seq_one_letter_code
_entity_poly.pdbx_strand_id
1 'polypeptide(L)'
;MCHSIINSRSIRPGLWLLVIVIALSGTTLLGQRILRGVPPLPPPDGPVVLYTAEHPRIRVVPIVSGLQHPWGMAFRQNGDILVTERDRGTLRVIKNGQLLDRDIPGVPDVYTGVRLSGLMDVVVHPEDDTLVYLTYSKPEERDGQRGATVALARGRLDAGAGALTEVRDIFVADGWGGGISASRLHWAADGKLFMSVGGAFQFAETGDYAQNSTTHFGKLLRLNDDGTAPDDNPFVNNSDYLPEIYSMGHRNQLGLAFHPDTGELWATENGPQGGDEANIIRPGLNYGWPVASYSRQYSGLPSSETPWRAEFESPEVVWWPSIAPSGLTFYTGEHFPAWQGNLFVGSMMLGGMQRTGHLERIVFNRRGQEIRRESLLTEFKQRIREVQQGPDGYLYVLTEEDNSVLLRIEPARAITEWPGTIIPAVRLNEARIEPLPESSWTAAQQTVAAKYTSGGSSRNVLETLIRQPALADRVFPFMQYVANDSTLPPRHRSLLILRTAWLTQSANIWATHASRALDAGLTQDEILRIAQGPNDGWNEFEAVLIGLADELFRNSSITDITWEQLATEYSTQNLVDAVVTVAEITTEAILFNSLGIQPDAGATELIPTNDVGYNVVVSDPDPPLTSPRIEPLEGDGIRVGRTLQQHPDLHAQWYANERYILSPERSRLTPYDRELLILRTGWNAQAVYEWAKHVGSVGRARDHGLDPVWVAQGGDASGWNTQELSLIAAANEMYRDTMISDDTWATLSASYDTHQMMSIAWTVARYRRVSMVLNALGVQPLPDDERFPVLEGY
;
A
#
# COMPACT_ATOMS: atom_id res chain seq x y z
N MET A 1 60.93 -43.31 40.70
CA MET A 1 62.19 -42.94 40.06
C MET A 1 61.85 -42.02 38.87
N CYS A 2 62.58 -40.95 38.73
CA CYS A 2 62.67 -39.88 37.78
C CYS A 2 61.85 -38.69 38.13
N HIS A 3 62.54 -37.76 38.75
CA HIS A 3 62.28 -36.26 38.76
C HIS A 3 62.50 -35.70 37.37
N SER A 4 61.71 -34.79 36.99
CA SER A 4 62.09 -33.74 36.05
C SER A 4 61.49 -32.38 36.44
N ILE A 5 62.33 -31.42 36.46
CA ILE A 5 62.35 -30.08 36.90
C ILE A 5 61.46 -29.25 35.97
N ILE A 6 60.52 -28.50 36.52
CA ILE A 6 59.79 -27.42 35.78
C ILE A 6 60.44 -26.08 36.11
N ASN A 7 61.05 -25.51 35.10
CA ASN A 7 61.57 -24.14 35.13
C ASN A 7 60.44 -23.14 35.00
N SER A 8 60.17 -22.33 36.01
CA SER A 8 59.25 -21.21 35.99
C SER A 8 59.88 -20.04 35.22
N ARG A 9 59.39 -19.75 34.05
CA ARG A 9 59.60 -18.45 33.41
C ARG A 9 58.44 -17.52 33.77
N SER A 10 58.74 -16.43 34.49
CA SER A 10 57.84 -15.34 34.81
C SER A 10 57.29 -14.67 33.58
N ILE A 11 55.99 -14.79 33.35
CA ILE A 11 55.26 -14.04 32.32
C ILE A 11 54.97 -12.64 32.88
N ARG A 12 55.38 -11.62 32.18
CA ARG A 12 55.24 -10.20 32.58
C ARG A 12 53.74 -9.80 32.70
N PRO A 13 53.33 -9.04 33.73
CA PRO A 13 51.92 -8.71 33.99
C PRO A 13 51.20 -7.88 32.92
N GLY A 14 51.96 -7.31 31.96
CA GLY A 14 51.37 -6.54 30.88
C GLY A 14 50.64 -7.31 29.76
N LEU A 15 50.88 -8.60 29.63
CA LEU A 15 50.30 -9.45 28.57
C LEU A 15 48.86 -9.90 28.96
N TRP A 16 48.58 -10.05 30.23
CA TRP A 16 47.27 -10.45 30.75
C TRP A 16 46.23 -9.33 30.66
N LEU A 17 46.64 -8.08 30.84
CA LEU A 17 45.74 -6.93 30.65
C LEU A 17 45.34 -6.76 29.19
N LEU A 18 46.23 -7.01 28.24
CA LEU A 18 45.92 -6.92 26.80
C LEU A 18 44.98 -8.00 26.33
N VAL A 19 45.10 -9.24 26.88
CA VAL A 19 44.21 -10.38 26.53
C VAL A 19 42.81 -10.17 27.14
N ILE A 20 42.69 -9.59 28.33
CA ILE A 20 41.39 -9.29 28.95
C ILE A 20 40.71 -8.14 28.26
N VAL A 21 41.44 -7.11 27.82
CA VAL A 21 40.87 -5.97 27.09
C VAL A 21 40.41 -6.38 25.68
N ILE A 22 41.15 -7.27 25.02
CA ILE A 22 40.73 -7.82 23.71
C ILE A 22 39.52 -8.77 23.85
N ALA A 23 39.43 -9.52 24.92
CA ALA A 23 38.29 -10.39 25.19
C ALA A 23 37.03 -9.58 25.57
N LEU A 24 37.17 -8.49 26.32
CA LEU A 24 36.05 -7.57 26.67
C LEU A 24 35.61 -6.71 25.48
N SER A 25 36.52 -6.28 24.60
CA SER A 25 36.17 -5.54 23.38
C SER A 25 35.60 -6.47 22.29
N GLY A 26 36.02 -7.73 22.26
CA GLY A 26 35.44 -8.73 21.36
C GLY A 26 34.02 -9.16 21.70
N THR A 27 33.70 -9.27 23.00
CA THR A 27 32.34 -9.60 23.44
C THR A 27 31.36 -8.45 23.26
N THR A 28 31.78 -7.20 23.39
CA THR A 28 30.93 -6.03 23.07
C THR A 28 30.66 -5.91 21.57
N LEU A 29 31.59 -6.22 20.70
CA LEU A 29 31.40 -6.24 19.27
C LEU A 29 30.53 -7.42 18.78
N LEU A 30 30.63 -8.58 19.42
CA LEU A 30 29.77 -9.73 19.13
C LEU A 30 28.33 -9.50 19.66
N GLY A 31 28.18 -8.89 20.84
CA GLY A 31 26.87 -8.54 21.38
C GLY A 31 26.13 -7.50 20.53
N GLN A 32 26.84 -6.52 19.95
CA GLN A 32 26.25 -5.55 19.04
C GLN A 32 25.89 -6.12 17.66
N ARG A 33 26.54 -7.21 17.21
CA ARG A 33 26.16 -7.89 15.97
C ARG A 33 24.92 -8.76 16.11
N ILE A 34 24.64 -9.30 17.27
CA ILE A 34 23.46 -10.15 17.53
C ILE A 34 22.19 -9.32 17.66
N LEU A 35 22.28 -8.03 17.94
CA LEU A 35 21.14 -7.10 18.08
C LEU A 35 20.78 -6.32 16.82
N ARG A 36 21.40 -6.61 15.67
CA ARG A 36 20.97 -6.02 14.39
C ARG A 36 19.78 -6.78 13.86
N GLY A 37 18.59 -6.39 14.29
CA GLY A 37 17.34 -6.79 13.66
C GLY A 37 17.23 -6.34 12.21
N VAL A 38 16.09 -6.55 11.60
CA VAL A 38 15.75 -6.03 10.27
C VAL A 38 16.01 -4.52 10.24
N PRO A 39 16.63 -3.96 9.17
CA PRO A 39 16.85 -2.53 9.08
C PRO A 39 15.54 -1.74 9.20
N PRO A 40 15.54 -0.52 9.79
CA PRO A 40 14.35 0.31 9.80
C PRO A 40 13.99 0.71 8.38
N LEU A 41 12.71 0.65 8.07
CA LEU A 41 12.14 1.29 6.89
C LEU A 41 11.34 2.50 7.37
N PRO A 42 11.36 3.62 6.63
CA PRO A 42 10.43 4.69 6.91
C PRO A 42 8.99 4.18 6.72
N PRO A 43 8.01 4.76 7.43
CA PRO A 43 6.62 4.49 7.11
C PRO A 43 6.33 4.92 5.66
N PRO A 44 5.32 4.32 4.99
CA PRO A 44 4.97 4.71 3.63
C PRO A 44 4.58 6.20 3.60
N ASP A 45 5.08 6.92 2.62
CA ASP A 45 4.79 8.33 2.36
C ASP A 45 3.58 8.54 1.44
N GLY A 46 3.04 7.46 0.88
CA GLY A 46 1.85 7.43 0.04
C GLY A 46 1.10 6.10 0.14
N PRO A 47 -0.07 6.00 -0.51
CA PRO A 47 -0.85 4.77 -0.53
C PRO A 47 -0.08 3.60 -1.16
N VAL A 48 -0.17 2.44 -0.55
CA VAL A 48 0.46 1.19 -1.01
C VAL A 48 -0.63 0.15 -1.26
N VAL A 49 -0.57 -0.55 -2.39
CA VAL A 49 -1.47 -1.66 -2.70
C VAL A 49 -0.79 -2.97 -2.36
N LEU A 50 -1.45 -3.79 -1.55
CA LEU A 50 -0.97 -5.09 -1.11
C LEU A 50 -1.98 -6.19 -1.48
N TYR A 51 -1.49 -7.42 -1.61
CA TYR A 51 -2.31 -8.59 -1.91
C TYR A 51 -2.71 -9.31 -0.62
N THR A 52 -3.91 -9.88 -0.62
CA THR A 52 -4.44 -10.69 0.47
C THR A 52 -5.10 -11.96 -0.07
N ALA A 53 -5.49 -12.87 0.82
CA ALA A 53 -6.01 -14.18 0.42
C ALA A 53 -7.41 -14.12 -0.21
N GLU A 54 -8.34 -13.35 0.36
CA GLU A 54 -9.72 -13.27 -0.13
C GLU A 54 -10.04 -11.97 -0.87
N HIS A 55 -9.37 -10.89 -0.50
CA HIS A 55 -9.42 -9.65 -1.25
C HIS A 55 -8.11 -9.58 -2.05
N PRO A 56 -8.14 -9.76 -3.36
CA PRO A 56 -6.92 -9.84 -4.15
C PRO A 56 -6.02 -8.61 -3.99
N ARG A 57 -6.59 -7.48 -3.58
CA ARG A 57 -5.83 -6.27 -3.28
C ARG A 57 -6.50 -5.44 -2.20
N ILE A 58 -5.68 -4.93 -1.29
CA ILE A 58 -6.05 -3.87 -0.35
C ILE A 58 -5.20 -2.64 -0.62
N ARG A 59 -5.73 -1.48 -0.30
CA ARG A 59 -5.02 -0.21 -0.37
C ARG A 59 -4.77 0.29 1.04
N VAL A 60 -3.51 0.47 1.40
CA VAL A 60 -3.09 0.99 2.70
C VAL A 60 -2.71 2.45 2.54
N VAL A 61 -3.47 3.33 3.15
CA VAL A 61 -3.36 4.79 3.00
C VAL A 61 -2.78 5.40 4.27
N PRO A 62 -1.60 6.03 4.23
CA PRO A 62 -1.12 6.82 5.35
C PRO A 62 -1.98 8.08 5.51
N ILE A 63 -2.61 8.23 6.66
CA ILE A 63 -3.47 9.36 7.00
C ILE A 63 -2.63 10.50 7.56
N VAL A 64 -1.82 10.20 8.59
CA VAL A 64 -0.87 11.14 9.18
C VAL A 64 0.39 10.41 9.61
N SER A 65 1.51 11.11 9.60
CA SER A 65 2.80 10.68 10.13
C SER A 65 3.28 11.64 11.24
N GLY A 66 4.39 11.33 11.89
CA GLY A 66 4.98 12.19 12.92
C GLY A 66 4.46 11.95 14.34
N LEU A 67 3.69 10.90 14.56
CA LEU A 67 3.34 10.43 15.89
C LEU A 67 4.56 9.74 16.55
N GLN A 68 4.70 9.87 17.87
CA GLN A 68 5.81 9.29 18.62
C GLN A 68 5.32 8.26 19.63
N HIS A 69 5.67 7.00 19.40
CA HIS A 69 5.26 5.88 20.25
C HIS A 69 3.77 5.94 20.67
N PRO A 70 2.83 6.08 19.70
CA PRO A 70 1.41 6.13 20.05
C PRO A 70 0.96 4.80 20.66
N TRP A 71 -0.11 4.87 21.47
CA TRP A 71 -0.62 3.69 22.19
C TRP A 71 -2.07 3.37 21.85
N GLY A 72 -2.99 4.30 22.02
CA GLY A 72 -4.41 4.13 21.77
C GLY A 72 -4.96 5.21 20.88
N MET A 73 -6.10 4.94 20.26
CA MET A 73 -6.85 5.92 19.47
C MET A 73 -8.35 5.82 19.76
N ALA A 74 -9.05 6.94 19.60
CA ALA A 74 -10.51 7.00 19.73
C ALA A 74 -11.10 7.91 18.67
N PHE A 75 -12.15 7.43 18.01
CA PHE A 75 -12.92 8.20 17.03
C PHE A 75 -14.00 9.03 17.73
N ARG A 76 -14.09 10.30 17.36
CA ARG A 76 -15.17 11.19 17.81
C ARG A 76 -16.28 11.27 16.77
N GLN A 77 -17.49 11.61 17.21
CA GLN A 77 -18.66 11.75 16.30
C GLN A 77 -18.46 12.83 15.24
N ASN A 78 -17.61 13.83 15.49
CA ASN A 78 -17.28 14.90 14.55
C ASN A 78 -16.20 14.54 13.53
N GLY A 79 -15.70 13.30 13.57
CA GLY A 79 -14.65 12.79 12.67
C GLY A 79 -13.22 13.05 13.17
N ASP A 80 -13.01 13.76 14.28
CA ASP A 80 -11.68 13.92 14.88
C ASP A 80 -11.22 12.57 15.47
N ILE A 81 -9.91 12.30 15.44
CA ILE A 81 -9.31 11.12 16.07
C ILE A 81 -8.38 11.58 17.19
N LEU A 82 -8.62 11.07 18.38
CA LEU A 82 -7.72 11.26 19.53
C LEU A 82 -6.67 10.18 19.50
N VAL A 83 -5.39 10.53 19.78
CA VAL A 83 -4.28 9.57 19.85
C VAL A 83 -3.42 9.89 21.06
N THR A 84 -3.13 8.88 21.87
CA THR A 84 -2.18 9.01 22.99
C THR A 84 -0.76 8.72 22.51
N GLU A 85 0.20 9.53 22.93
CA GLU A 85 1.63 9.28 22.77
C GLU A 85 2.22 8.87 24.11
N ARG A 86 2.58 7.59 24.24
CA ARG A 86 2.93 6.96 25.52
C ARG A 86 4.12 7.62 26.20
N ASP A 87 5.25 7.68 25.50
CA ASP A 87 6.53 8.09 26.09
C ASP A 87 6.62 9.59 26.33
N ARG A 88 5.85 10.39 25.60
CA ARG A 88 5.69 11.82 25.80
C ARG A 88 4.64 12.16 26.88
N GLY A 89 3.74 11.23 27.19
CA GLY A 89 2.61 11.49 28.07
C GLY A 89 1.64 12.52 27.52
N THR A 90 1.42 12.58 26.21
CA THR A 90 0.62 13.62 25.55
C THR A 90 -0.57 13.03 24.80
N LEU A 91 -1.64 13.82 24.72
CA LEU A 91 -2.81 13.54 23.91
C LEU A 91 -2.74 14.39 22.63
N ARG A 92 -2.90 13.75 21.48
CA ARG A 92 -2.88 14.37 20.15
C ARG A 92 -4.25 14.29 19.50
N VAL A 93 -4.50 15.19 18.55
CA VAL A 93 -5.73 15.20 17.74
C VAL A 93 -5.37 15.21 16.28
N ILE A 94 -6.03 14.31 15.52
CA ILE A 94 -6.05 14.32 14.07
C ILE A 94 -7.40 14.87 13.64
N LYS A 95 -7.37 15.96 12.88
CA LYS A 95 -8.56 16.67 12.41
C LYS A 95 -8.54 16.78 10.89
N ASN A 96 -9.59 16.32 10.21
CA ASN A 96 -9.66 16.33 8.75
C ASN A 96 -8.41 15.69 8.09
N GLY A 97 -7.92 14.57 8.65
CA GLY A 97 -6.73 13.88 8.15
C GLY A 97 -5.40 14.59 8.42
N GLN A 98 -5.37 15.62 9.27
CA GLN A 98 -4.15 16.35 9.63
C GLN A 98 -3.89 16.29 11.13
N LEU A 99 -2.64 15.96 11.51
CA LEU A 99 -2.20 16.02 12.89
C LEU A 99 -2.07 17.48 13.32
N LEU A 100 -2.75 17.87 14.40
CA LEU A 100 -2.58 19.22 14.94
C LEU A 100 -1.17 19.41 15.50
N ASP A 101 -0.56 20.57 15.24
CA ASP A 101 0.82 20.89 15.64
C ASP A 101 1.02 20.99 17.17
N ARG A 102 -0.07 21.03 17.93
CA ARG A 102 -0.04 21.17 19.39
C ARG A 102 -0.58 19.96 20.10
N ASP A 103 0.00 19.67 21.25
CA ASP A 103 -0.55 18.72 22.22
C ASP A 103 -1.82 19.29 22.87
N ILE A 104 -2.73 18.42 23.31
CA ILE A 104 -3.92 18.83 24.06
C ILE A 104 -3.52 19.01 25.52
N PRO A 105 -3.59 20.22 26.08
CA PRO A 105 -3.29 20.45 27.46
C PRO A 105 -4.37 19.87 28.40
N GLY A 106 -4.00 19.64 29.67
CA GLY A 106 -4.89 19.12 30.70
C GLY A 106 -4.77 17.61 30.93
N VAL A 107 -3.89 16.91 30.22
CA VAL A 107 -3.55 15.51 30.52
C VAL A 107 -2.96 15.41 31.93
N PRO A 108 -3.27 14.35 32.71
CA PRO A 108 -2.66 14.13 34.03
C PRO A 108 -1.13 14.11 34.01
N ASP A 109 -0.49 14.28 35.17
CA ASP A 109 0.96 14.02 35.30
C ASP A 109 1.23 12.53 35.09
N VAL A 110 2.06 12.19 34.11
CA VAL A 110 2.30 10.82 33.64
C VAL A 110 3.73 10.39 34.02
N TYR A 111 3.84 9.22 34.62
CA TYR A 111 5.13 8.58 34.85
C TYR A 111 5.64 7.99 33.51
N THR A 112 6.71 8.56 32.99
CA THR A 112 7.34 8.16 31.72
C THR A 112 8.82 7.81 31.92
N GLY A 113 9.48 7.35 30.83
CA GLY A 113 10.93 7.08 30.84
C GLY A 113 11.33 5.72 31.37
N VAL A 114 10.38 4.88 31.78
CA VAL A 114 10.59 3.47 32.09
C VAL A 114 9.80 2.63 31.09
N ARG A 115 10.41 1.57 30.60
CA ARG A 115 9.83 0.69 29.59
C ARG A 115 8.36 0.37 29.87
N LEU A 116 7.50 0.65 28.89
CA LEU A 116 6.04 0.44 28.87
C LEU A 116 5.21 1.35 29.80
N SER A 117 5.82 2.22 30.63
CA SER A 117 5.07 3.23 31.36
C SER A 117 4.78 4.46 30.50
N GLY A 118 3.67 5.12 30.74
CA GLY A 118 3.30 6.32 29.99
C GLY A 118 1.80 6.61 29.98
N LEU A 119 1.38 7.45 29.05
CA LEU A 119 -0.01 7.65 28.71
C LEU A 119 -0.45 6.49 27.79
N MET A 120 -1.41 5.70 28.23
CA MET A 120 -1.77 4.48 27.56
C MET A 120 -3.03 4.66 26.69
N ASP A 121 -4.14 4.13 27.09
CA ASP A 121 -5.32 4.08 26.22
C ASP A 121 -6.22 5.31 26.34
N VAL A 122 -7.02 5.54 25.31
CA VAL A 122 -8.03 6.59 25.25
C VAL A 122 -9.31 6.04 24.69
N VAL A 123 -10.44 6.31 25.34
CA VAL A 123 -11.79 6.10 24.80
C VAL A 123 -12.66 7.32 25.07
N VAL A 124 -13.66 7.54 24.22
CA VAL A 124 -14.72 8.52 24.46
C VAL A 124 -15.96 7.83 24.98
N HIS A 125 -16.79 8.54 25.74
CA HIS A 125 -18.06 7.99 26.22
C HIS A 125 -19.02 7.75 25.03
N PRO A 126 -19.71 6.61 24.95
CA PRO A 126 -20.53 6.28 23.79
C PRO A 126 -21.66 7.28 23.49
N GLU A 127 -22.24 7.88 24.54
CA GLU A 127 -23.35 8.82 24.43
C GLU A 127 -22.94 10.30 24.48
N ASP A 128 -21.72 10.61 25.00
CA ASP A 128 -21.18 11.97 25.09
C ASP A 128 -19.70 11.96 24.73
N ASP A 129 -19.36 12.13 23.46
CA ASP A 129 -17.99 12.10 22.95
C ASP A 129 -17.11 13.27 23.41
N THR A 130 -17.65 14.18 24.22
CA THR A 130 -16.85 15.18 24.94
C THR A 130 -16.23 14.62 26.23
N LEU A 131 -16.76 13.53 26.78
CA LEU A 131 -16.17 12.84 27.92
C LEU A 131 -15.09 11.88 27.41
N VAL A 132 -13.86 12.14 27.86
CA VAL A 132 -12.67 11.38 27.48
C VAL A 132 -12.12 10.64 28.70
N TYR A 133 -11.83 9.38 28.51
CA TYR A 133 -11.25 8.49 29.51
C TYR A 133 -9.84 8.12 29.08
N LEU A 134 -8.88 8.24 29.99
CA LEU A 134 -7.48 7.99 29.76
C LEU A 134 -6.93 7.03 30.80
N THR A 135 -6.26 5.96 30.37
CA THR A 135 -5.43 5.18 31.28
C THR A 135 -3.98 5.66 31.20
N TYR A 136 -3.32 5.69 32.34
CA TYR A 136 -1.96 6.17 32.39
C TYR A 136 -1.21 5.61 33.60
N SER A 137 0.12 5.66 33.53
CA SER A 137 1.00 5.38 34.66
C SER A 137 1.03 6.58 35.60
N LYS A 138 0.30 6.51 36.71
CA LYS A 138 0.24 7.56 37.70
C LYS A 138 1.50 7.51 38.55
N PRO A 139 2.30 8.61 38.63
CA PRO A 139 3.48 8.65 39.48
C PRO A 139 3.15 8.42 40.95
N GLU A 140 3.96 7.61 41.60
CA GLU A 140 3.85 7.34 43.04
C GLU A 140 5.24 7.09 43.62
N GLU A 141 5.45 7.56 44.87
CA GLU A 141 6.67 7.29 45.60
C GLU A 141 6.34 6.47 46.85
N ARG A 142 6.99 5.32 47.00
CA ARG A 142 6.89 4.45 48.16
C ARG A 142 8.28 4.16 48.71
N ASP A 143 8.49 4.36 49.99
CA ASP A 143 9.76 4.11 50.71
C ASP A 143 10.98 4.79 50.03
N GLY A 144 10.79 6.00 49.48
CA GLY A 144 11.82 6.76 48.79
C GLY A 144 12.17 6.23 47.39
N GLN A 145 11.41 5.29 46.88
CA GLN A 145 11.53 4.78 45.50
C GLN A 145 10.41 5.36 44.65
N ARG A 146 10.80 5.93 43.51
CA ARG A 146 9.86 6.43 42.51
C ARG A 146 9.36 5.27 41.63
N GLY A 147 8.06 5.18 41.51
CA GLY A 147 7.37 4.19 40.65
C GLY A 147 6.02 4.72 40.21
N ALA A 148 5.14 3.81 39.87
CA ALA A 148 3.81 4.16 39.39
C ALA A 148 2.77 3.10 39.72
N THR A 149 1.50 3.48 39.66
CA THR A 149 0.36 2.59 39.54
C THR A 149 -0.43 2.90 38.26
N VAL A 150 -1.36 2.06 37.90
CA VAL A 150 -2.28 2.35 36.78
C VAL A 150 -3.45 3.15 37.29
N ALA A 151 -3.78 4.25 36.62
CA ALA A 151 -4.95 5.05 36.93
C ALA A 151 -5.82 5.26 35.69
N LEU A 152 -7.12 5.47 35.93
CA LEU A 152 -8.11 5.88 34.96
C LEU A 152 -8.54 7.31 35.28
N ALA A 153 -8.21 8.25 34.42
CA ALA A 153 -8.69 9.62 34.50
C ALA A 153 -9.88 9.82 33.53
N ARG A 154 -10.82 10.67 33.97
CA ARG A 154 -11.89 11.20 33.13
C ARG A 154 -11.76 12.70 33.02
N GLY A 155 -11.90 13.24 31.84
CA GLY A 155 -11.92 14.68 31.56
C GLY A 155 -12.97 15.04 30.53
N ARG A 156 -13.18 16.32 30.31
CA ARG A 156 -14.05 16.85 29.27
C ARG A 156 -13.22 17.58 28.24
N LEU A 157 -13.34 17.15 26.98
CA LEU A 157 -12.71 17.82 25.85
C LEU A 157 -13.65 18.89 25.31
N ASP A 158 -13.17 20.12 25.17
CA ASP A 158 -13.96 21.20 24.61
C ASP A 158 -14.34 20.94 23.13
N ALA A 159 -15.36 21.67 22.63
CA ALA A 159 -15.87 21.46 21.27
C ALA A 159 -14.83 21.72 20.17
N GLY A 160 -13.81 22.53 20.47
CA GLY A 160 -12.73 22.85 19.53
C GLY A 160 -11.53 21.90 19.63
N ALA A 161 -11.59 20.87 20.53
CA ALA A 161 -10.46 20.02 20.89
C ALA A 161 -9.24 20.84 21.36
N GLY A 162 -9.49 21.94 22.05
CA GLY A 162 -8.48 22.90 22.48
C GLY A 162 -7.79 22.54 23.79
N ALA A 163 -8.52 21.92 24.73
CA ALA A 163 -8.04 21.52 26.04
C ALA A 163 -8.92 20.42 26.64
N LEU A 164 -8.30 19.57 27.46
CA LEU A 164 -8.99 18.65 28.34
C LEU A 164 -9.19 19.34 29.71
N THR A 165 -10.42 19.46 30.14
CA THR A 165 -10.83 20.15 31.38
C THR A 165 -11.50 19.19 32.34
N GLU A 166 -11.76 19.63 33.58
CA GLU A 166 -12.42 18.80 34.62
C GLU A 166 -11.76 17.43 34.83
N VAL A 167 -10.44 17.36 34.58
CA VAL A 167 -9.71 16.10 34.63
C VAL A 167 -9.56 15.64 36.09
N ARG A 168 -9.94 14.40 36.32
CA ARG A 168 -9.78 13.77 37.65
C ARG A 168 -9.62 12.26 37.50
N ASP A 169 -8.89 11.67 38.42
CA ASP A 169 -8.88 10.21 38.53
C ASP A 169 -10.23 9.74 39.04
N ILE A 170 -10.82 8.80 38.36
CA ILE A 170 -12.04 8.13 38.78
C ILE A 170 -11.76 6.73 39.32
N PHE A 171 -10.58 6.17 38.95
CA PHE A 171 -10.10 4.90 39.50
C PHE A 171 -8.56 4.92 39.60
N VAL A 172 -8.04 4.30 40.65
CA VAL A 172 -6.58 4.10 40.87
C VAL A 172 -6.38 2.65 41.29
N ALA A 173 -5.60 1.90 40.54
CA ALA A 173 -5.36 0.49 40.82
C ALA A 173 -4.58 0.31 42.12
N ASP A 174 -4.99 -0.66 42.94
CA ASP A 174 -4.21 -1.12 44.06
C ASP A 174 -3.08 -2.05 43.57
N GLY A 175 -1.89 -1.52 43.65
CA GLY A 175 -0.64 -2.11 43.19
C GLY A 175 0.37 -1.03 42.85
N TRP A 176 1.66 -1.36 42.87
CA TRP A 176 2.74 -0.41 42.61
C TRP A 176 3.93 -1.13 42.00
N GLY A 177 4.66 -0.45 41.14
CA GLY A 177 5.88 -0.99 40.57
C GLY A 177 6.78 0.06 39.92
N GLY A 178 8.05 -0.29 39.70
CA GLY A 178 9.03 0.55 38.99
C GLY A 178 8.79 0.66 37.47
N GLY A 179 7.88 -0.13 36.93
CA GLY A 179 7.44 -0.09 35.55
C GLY A 179 6.11 -0.81 35.42
N ILE A 180 5.22 -0.30 34.61
CA ILE A 180 3.85 -0.82 34.41
C ILE A 180 3.68 -1.27 32.99
N SER A 181 2.95 -2.36 32.78
CA SER A 181 2.96 -3.04 31.50
C SER A 181 1.91 -2.54 30.54
N ALA A 182 0.62 -2.68 30.84
CA ALA A 182 -0.44 -2.34 29.92
C ALA A 182 -1.70 -1.89 30.62
N SER A 183 -2.48 -1.10 29.92
CA SER A 183 -3.89 -0.90 30.20
C SER A 183 -4.61 -0.62 28.89
N ARG A 184 -5.80 -1.24 28.73
CA ARG A 184 -6.73 -1.04 27.63
C ARG A 184 -8.12 -0.79 28.17
N LEU A 185 -8.88 -0.03 27.42
CA LEU A 185 -10.26 0.33 27.72
C LEU A 185 -11.19 -0.16 26.60
N HIS A 186 -12.37 -0.64 26.98
CA HIS A 186 -13.42 -0.90 26.03
C HIS A 186 -14.80 -0.76 26.66
N TRP A 187 -15.68 -0.01 26.01
CA TRP A 187 -17.08 0.12 26.42
C TRP A 187 -17.88 -1.10 26.02
N ALA A 188 -18.64 -1.65 26.94
CA ALA A 188 -19.64 -2.65 26.66
C ALA A 188 -20.99 -2.01 26.31
N ALA A 189 -21.84 -2.76 25.64
CA ALA A 189 -23.16 -2.31 25.23
C ALA A 189 -24.11 -1.97 26.41
N ASP A 190 -23.80 -2.49 27.62
CA ASP A 190 -24.52 -2.21 28.86
C ASP A 190 -24.06 -0.90 29.56
N GLY A 191 -23.17 -0.13 28.90
CA GLY A 191 -22.63 1.11 29.44
C GLY A 191 -21.57 0.91 30.53
N LYS A 192 -21.02 -0.30 30.70
CA LYS A 192 -19.91 -0.56 31.60
C LYS A 192 -18.57 -0.46 30.86
N LEU A 193 -17.54 0.00 31.56
CA LEU A 193 -16.20 0.15 31.04
C LEU A 193 -15.32 -1.02 31.51
N PHE A 194 -14.79 -1.77 30.57
CA PHE A 194 -13.75 -2.75 30.81
C PHE A 194 -12.38 -2.09 30.78
N MET A 195 -11.53 -2.43 31.75
CA MET A 195 -10.17 -1.91 31.89
C MET A 195 -9.22 -3.03 32.22
N SER A 196 -8.21 -3.27 31.36
CA SER A 196 -7.14 -4.19 31.70
C SER A 196 -6.07 -3.51 32.57
N VAL A 197 -5.51 -4.27 33.51
CA VAL A 197 -4.38 -3.85 34.34
C VAL A 197 -3.32 -4.94 34.27
N GLY A 198 -2.28 -4.72 33.46
CA GLY A 198 -1.17 -5.65 33.32
C GLY A 198 -0.33 -5.77 34.60
N GLY A 199 0.53 -6.77 34.68
CA GLY A 199 1.46 -6.94 35.79
C GLY A 199 2.53 -5.85 35.82
N ALA A 200 3.06 -5.52 36.99
CA ALA A 200 4.23 -4.66 37.11
C ALA A 200 5.43 -5.37 36.44
N PHE A 201 6.22 -4.62 35.67
CA PHE A 201 7.30 -5.19 34.86
C PHE A 201 8.30 -6.07 35.66
N GLN A 202 8.65 -5.65 36.87
CA GLN A 202 9.57 -6.38 37.76
C GLN A 202 9.01 -7.73 38.23
N PHE A 203 7.70 -7.96 38.15
CA PHE A 203 7.02 -9.20 38.51
C PHE A 203 6.43 -9.94 37.28
N ALA A 204 6.72 -9.47 36.10
CA ALA A 204 6.11 -10.00 34.87
C ALA A 204 6.47 -11.48 34.61
N GLU A 205 7.58 -11.96 35.13
CA GLU A 205 7.98 -13.38 35.01
C GLU A 205 7.43 -14.25 36.15
N THR A 206 7.32 -13.71 37.37
CA THR A 206 6.84 -14.45 38.53
C THR A 206 5.34 -14.46 38.66
N GLY A 207 4.67 -13.40 38.18
CA GLY A 207 3.23 -13.27 38.21
C GLY A 207 2.62 -13.15 39.58
N ASP A 208 3.38 -12.71 40.59
CA ASP A 208 2.96 -12.67 41.97
C ASP A 208 1.62 -11.94 42.20
N TYR A 209 1.34 -10.91 41.35
CA TYR A 209 0.08 -10.19 41.43
C TYR A 209 -1.08 -10.88 40.71
N ALA A 210 -0.81 -11.65 39.66
CA ALA A 210 -1.89 -12.17 38.81
C ALA A 210 -2.82 -13.15 39.53
N GLN A 211 -2.30 -13.92 40.49
CA GLN A 211 -3.07 -14.86 41.32
C GLN A 211 -3.52 -14.26 42.68
N ASN A 212 -3.13 -13.03 42.98
CA ASN A 212 -3.53 -12.36 44.23
C ASN A 212 -4.82 -11.55 44.01
N SER A 213 -5.91 -11.94 44.68
CA SER A 213 -7.25 -11.32 44.56
C SER A 213 -7.35 -9.94 45.24
N THR A 214 -6.33 -9.52 46.01
CA THR A 214 -6.31 -8.24 46.74
C THR A 214 -5.47 -7.16 46.06
N THR A 215 -5.13 -7.33 44.80
CA THR A 215 -4.51 -6.34 43.90
C THR A 215 -5.16 -6.35 42.51
N HIS A 216 -5.15 -5.19 41.83
CA HIS A 216 -5.68 -5.06 40.50
C HIS A 216 -4.68 -5.49 39.41
N PHE A 217 -3.41 -5.69 39.71
CA PHE A 217 -2.41 -6.11 38.71
C PHE A 217 -2.65 -7.55 38.24
N GLY A 218 -2.57 -7.75 36.91
CA GLY A 218 -2.86 -9.02 36.26
C GLY A 218 -4.36 -9.37 36.25
N LYS A 219 -5.20 -8.36 36.13
CA LYS A 219 -6.67 -8.48 36.12
C LYS A 219 -7.30 -7.75 34.93
N LEU A 220 -8.49 -8.20 34.58
CA LEU A 220 -9.44 -7.38 33.87
C LEU A 220 -10.52 -6.87 34.84
N LEU A 221 -10.76 -5.59 34.80
CA LEU A 221 -11.74 -4.91 35.65
C LEU A 221 -12.97 -4.54 34.84
N ARG A 222 -14.15 -4.48 35.51
CA ARG A 222 -15.37 -3.94 34.94
C ARG A 222 -15.89 -2.85 35.89
N LEU A 223 -16.07 -1.65 35.34
CA LEU A 223 -16.30 -0.41 36.09
C LEU A 223 -17.56 0.29 35.57
N ASN A 224 -18.23 1.03 36.42
CA ASN A 224 -19.17 2.06 36.03
C ASN A 224 -18.43 3.24 35.41
N ASP A 225 -19.14 4.16 34.75
CA ASP A 225 -18.58 5.35 34.11
C ASP A 225 -17.92 6.34 35.11
N ASP A 226 -18.24 6.20 36.38
CA ASP A 226 -17.63 6.99 37.47
C ASP A 226 -16.45 6.27 38.13
N GLY A 227 -16.06 5.10 37.69
CA GLY A 227 -14.94 4.30 38.18
C GLY A 227 -15.28 3.36 39.34
N THR A 228 -16.53 3.33 39.83
CA THR A 228 -16.98 2.38 40.86
C THR A 228 -17.24 0.99 40.32
N ALA A 229 -17.18 -0.02 41.17
CA ALA A 229 -17.54 -1.39 40.80
C ALA A 229 -19.07 -1.52 40.56
N PRO A 230 -19.54 -2.13 39.46
CA PRO A 230 -20.94 -2.50 39.27
C PRO A 230 -21.43 -3.50 40.33
N ASP A 231 -22.69 -3.38 40.76
CA ASP A 231 -23.29 -4.25 41.76
C ASP A 231 -23.43 -5.72 41.29
N ASP A 232 -23.36 -5.98 40.02
CA ASP A 232 -23.43 -7.29 39.39
C ASP A 232 -22.08 -7.89 38.99
N ASN A 233 -20.96 -7.29 39.41
CA ASN A 233 -19.63 -7.86 39.25
C ASN A 233 -19.48 -9.20 39.98
N PRO A 234 -18.69 -10.15 39.42
CA PRO A 234 -18.62 -11.51 39.94
C PRO A 234 -18.13 -11.62 41.37
N PHE A 235 -17.34 -10.67 41.83
CA PHE A 235 -16.73 -10.70 43.15
C PHE A 235 -17.22 -9.59 44.12
N VAL A 236 -18.21 -8.79 43.73
CA VAL A 236 -18.68 -7.62 44.51
C VAL A 236 -19.17 -7.99 45.95
N ASN A 237 -19.62 -9.20 46.15
CA ASN A 237 -20.08 -9.70 47.47
C ASN A 237 -19.07 -10.64 48.15
N ASN A 238 -17.83 -10.71 47.67
CA ASN A 238 -16.79 -11.56 48.19
C ASN A 238 -15.61 -10.72 48.76
N SER A 239 -15.53 -10.64 50.09
CA SER A 239 -14.50 -9.85 50.79
C SER A 239 -13.07 -10.26 50.55
N ASP A 240 -12.82 -11.44 49.95
CA ASP A 240 -11.49 -11.94 49.63
C ASP A 240 -10.99 -11.41 48.26
N TYR A 241 -11.84 -10.65 47.56
CA TYR A 241 -11.54 -10.06 46.26
C TYR A 241 -11.84 -8.58 46.25
N LEU A 242 -11.07 -7.84 45.39
CA LEU A 242 -11.44 -6.46 45.07
C LEU A 242 -12.71 -6.48 44.18
N PRO A 243 -13.71 -5.63 44.43
CA PRO A 243 -15.03 -5.72 43.77
C PRO A 243 -15.02 -5.35 42.30
N GLU A 244 -13.98 -4.65 41.83
CA GLU A 244 -13.83 -4.24 40.44
C GLU A 244 -13.37 -5.40 39.52
N ILE A 245 -12.82 -6.48 40.13
CA ILE A 245 -12.26 -7.59 39.38
C ILE A 245 -13.36 -8.33 38.60
N TYR A 246 -13.18 -8.45 37.29
CA TYR A 246 -14.03 -9.24 36.42
C TYR A 246 -13.44 -10.62 36.10
N SER A 247 -12.11 -10.66 35.83
CA SER A 247 -11.33 -11.89 35.65
C SER A 247 -9.91 -11.71 36.17
N MET A 248 -9.19 -12.82 36.40
CA MET A 248 -7.84 -12.79 37.00
C MET A 248 -6.90 -13.79 36.31
N GLY A 249 -5.63 -13.80 36.75
CA GLY A 249 -4.65 -14.73 36.20
C GLY A 249 -4.12 -14.32 34.82
N HIS A 250 -4.07 -13.01 34.57
CA HIS A 250 -3.54 -12.41 33.35
C HIS A 250 -2.12 -11.91 33.56
N ARG A 251 -1.33 -11.91 32.47
CA ARG A 251 0.00 -11.32 32.49
C ARG A 251 -0.02 -9.86 32.04
N ASN A 252 -0.43 -9.63 30.78
CA ASN A 252 -0.34 -8.30 30.17
C ASN A 252 -1.28 -8.19 28.96
N GLN A 253 -2.51 -7.84 29.21
CA GLN A 253 -3.55 -7.68 28.20
C GLN A 253 -3.37 -6.37 27.45
N LEU A 254 -3.26 -6.42 26.13
CA LEU A 254 -2.92 -5.29 25.25
C LEU A 254 -3.98 -4.94 24.22
N GLY A 255 -5.04 -5.70 24.12
CA GLY A 255 -6.19 -5.45 23.26
C GLY A 255 -7.47 -6.01 23.86
N LEU A 256 -8.60 -5.33 23.63
CA LEU A 256 -9.95 -5.72 24.04
C LEU A 256 -10.92 -5.45 22.90
N ALA A 257 -11.79 -6.42 22.60
CA ALA A 257 -12.91 -6.24 21.66
C ALA A 257 -14.05 -7.20 21.95
N PHE A 258 -15.28 -6.82 21.63
CA PHE A 258 -16.41 -7.72 21.68
C PHE A 258 -16.61 -8.42 20.33
N HIS A 259 -16.86 -9.73 20.38
CA HIS A 259 -17.25 -10.49 19.19
C HIS A 259 -18.66 -10.03 18.72
N PRO A 260 -18.82 -9.66 17.45
CA PRO A 260 -20.06 -9.01 16.98
C PRO A 260 -21.29 -9.89 17.07
N ASP A 261 -21.15 -11.20 16.86
CA ASP A 261 -22.30 -12.13 16.82
C ASP A 261 -22.60 -12.74 18.18
N THR A 262 -21.56 -13.02 19.01
CA THR A 262 -21.74 -13.71 20.29
C THR A 262 -21.83 -12.75 21.48
N GLY A 263 -21.31 -11.53 21.32
CA GLY A 263 -21.20 -10.56 22.42
C GLY A 263 -20.15 -10.92 23.46
N GLU A 264 -19.32 -11.94 23.22
CA GLU A 264 -18.23 -12.33 24.12
C GLU A 264 -17.07 -11.34 24.03
N LEU A 265 -16.51 -10.98 25.18
CA LEU A 265 -15.33 -10.12 25.26
C LEU A 265 -14.07 -10.94 24.97
N TRP A 266 -13.26 -10.49 24.04
CA TRP A 266 -11.95 -11.05 23.71
C TRP A 266 -10.84 -10.13 24.18
N ALA A 267 -9.74 -10.73 24.63
CA ALA A 267 -8.52 -10.01 25.01
C ALA A 267 -7.30 -10.67 24.40
N THR A 268 -6.34 -9.87 23.92
CA THR A 268 -4.99 -10.34 23.57
C THR A 268 -4.04 -10.15 24.75
N GLU A 269 -3.10 -11.08 24.89
CA GLU A 269 -2.18 -11.10 26.03
C GLU A 269 -0.78 -11.56 25.61
N ASN A 270 0.27 -10.87 26.11
CA ASN A 270 1.64 -11.23 25.82
C ASN A 270 2.20 -12.25 26.80
N GLY A 271 2.76 -13.35 26.28
CA GLY A 271 3.71 -14.21 26.99
C GLY A 271 5.13 -13.59 27.03
N PRO A 272 6.05 -14.08 27.88
CA PRO A 272 7.43 -13.60 27.88
C PRO A 272 8.19 -13.98 26.60
N GLN A 273 8.18 -15.25 26.19
CA GLN A 273 8.80 -15.75 24.98
C GLN A 273 7.93 -16.85 24.36
N GLY A 274 7.09 -16.50 23.39
CA GLY A 274 6.05 -17.38 22.87
C GLY A 274 4.92 -17.58 23.87
N GLY A 275 3.88 -18.26 23.47
CA GLY A 275 2.69 -18.44 24.27
C GLY A 275 1.95 -17.13 24.53
N ASP A 276 1.97 -16.21 23.58
CA ASP A 276 1.02 -15.12 23.51
C ASP A 276 -0.37 -15.71 23.24
N GLU A 277 -1.41 -15.05 23.72
CA GLU A 277 -2.75 -15.61 23.75
C GLU A 277 -3.80 -14.61 23.27
N ALA A 278 -4.89 -15.15 22.67
CA ALA A 278 -6.18 -14.48 22.64
C ALA A 278 -7.20 -15.32 23.40
N ASN A 279 -7.87 -14.66 24.34
CA ASN A 279 -8.75 -15.28 25.31
C ASN A 279 -10.18 -14.75 25.18
N ILE A 280 -11.19 -15.61 25.28
CA ILE A 280 -12.57 -15.19 25.56
C ILE A 280 -12.68 -14.95 27.06
N ILE A 281 -13.02 -13.73 27.44
CA ILE A 281 -13.05 -13.34 28.85
C ILE A 281 -14.45 -13.54 29.44
N ARG A 282 -14.53 -14.36 30.49
CA ARG A 282 -15.75 -14.70 31.21
C ARG A 282 -15.69 -14.22 32.66
N PRO A 283 -16.84 -13.83 33.24
CA PRO A 283 -16.88 -13.32 34.60
C PRO A 283 -16.43 -14.34 35.63
N GLY A 284 -15.58 -13.94 36.55
CA GLY A 284 -15.14 -14.73 37.71
C GLY A 284 -14.10 -15.80 37.39
N LEU A 285 -13.64 -15.93 36.13
CA LEU A 285 -12.70 -16.98 35.76
C LEU A 285 -11.23 -16.53 35.93
N ASN A 286 -10.37 -17.54 36.07
CA ASN A 286 -8.92 -17.42 36.23
C ASN A 286 -8.21 -18.00 35.00
N TYR A 287 -7.34 -17.22 34.36
CA TYR A 287 -6.62 -17.56 33.11
C TYR A 287 -5.22 -18.15 33.38
N GLY A 288 -4.89 -18.42 34.62
CA GLY A 288 -3.82 -19.32 35.02
C GLY A 288 -2.41 -18.74 35.10
N TRP A 289 -2.14 -17.54 34.58
CA TRP A 289 -0.80 -16.95 34.64
C TRP A 289 -0.35 -16.74 36.12
N PRO A 290 0.89 -17.12 36.50
CA PRO A 290 1.92 -17.85 35.74
C PRO A 290 1.86 -19.39 36.01
N VAL A 291 0.85 -19.91 36.70
CA VAL A 291 0.73 -21.29 37.18
C VAL A 291 0.51 -22.28 36.02
N ALA A 292 -0.22 -21.84 35.01
CA ALA A 292 -0.36 -22.50 33.73
C ALA A 292 -0.07 -21.50 32.60
N SER A 293 0.80 -21.86 31.65
CA SER A 293 1.18 -20.97 30.55
C SER A 293 1.89 -21.73 29.43
N TYR A 294 1.60 -21.39 28.19
CA TYR A 294 2.29 -21.92 27.02
C TYR A 294 3.66 -21.26 26.76
N SER A 295 4.03 -20.26 27.58
CA SER A 295 5.21 -19.44 27.35
C SER A 295 6.49 -19.98 27.99
N ARG A 296 7.62 -19.38 27.60
CA ARG A 296 8.92 -19.53 28.26
C ARG A 296 9.33 -18.21 28.89
N GLN A 297 10.05 -18.29 30.00
CA GLN A 297 10.71 -17.13 30.60
C GLN A 297 11.81 -16.59 29.68
N TYR A 298 12.24 -15.35 29.86
CA TYR A 298 13.38 -14.78 29.13
C TYR A 298 14.71 -15.52 29.36
N SER A 299 14.80 -16.30 30.42
CA SER A 299 15.90 -17.24 30.68
C SER A 299 15.88 -18.49 29.79
N GLY A 300 14.77 -18.72 29.05
CA GLY A 300 14.54 -19.89 28.20
C GLY A 300 13.90 -21.08 28.93
N LEU A 301 13.73 -21.03 30.25
CA LEU A 301 13.02 -22.05 31.03
C LEU A 301 11.50 -21.95 30.77
N PRO A 302 10.74 -23.06 30.89
CA PRO A 302 9.27 -22.99 30.88
C PRO A 302 8.76 -22.03 31.94
N SER A 303 7.71 -21.26 31.64
CA SER A 303 7.09 -20.34 32.62
C SER A 303 6.28 -21.07 33.67
N SER A 304 5.78 -22.25 33.35
CA SER A 304 5.02 -23.14 34.23
C SER A 304 5.44 -24.60 34.04
N GLU A 305 5.05 -25.49 34.95
CA GLU A 305 5.31 -26.93 34.83
C GLU A 305 4.47 -27.55 33.70
N THR A 306 3.26 -27.04 33.50
CA THR A 306 2.31 -27.51 32.48
C THR A 306 1.66 -26.32 31.80
N PRO A 307 1.43 -26.36 30.47
CA PRO A 307 0.78 -25.29 29.77
C PRO A 307 -0.72 -25.16 30.08
N TRP A 308 -1.33 -26.21 30.57
CA TRP A 308 -2.76 -26.29 30.80
C TRP A 308 -3.09 -27.00 32.13
N ARG A 309 -4.14 -26.52 32.80
CA ARG A 309 -4.75 -27.17 33.96
C ARG A 309 -6.27 -26.98 33.91
N ALA A 310 -7.02 -27.98 34.42
CA ALA A 310 -8.49 -27.99 34.35
C ALA A 310 -9.18 -26.91 35.18
N GLU A 311 -8.48 -26.35 36.17
CA GLU A 311 -8.98 -25.28 37.04
C GLU A 311 -8.86 -23.87 36.43
N PHE A 312 -8.17 -23.75 35.30
CA PHE A 312 -7.97 -22.48 34.59
C PHE A 312 -8.64 -22.47 33.22
N GLU A 313 -9.07 -21.30 32.78
CA GLU A 313 -9.62 -21.11 31.43
C GLU A 313 -8.47 -21.19 30.40
N SER A 314 -8.76 -21.83 29.28
CA SER A 314 -7.79 -22.01 28.20
C SER A 314 -7.95 -20.94 27.14
N PRO A 315 -6.85 -20.49 26.51
CA PRO A 315 -6.93 -19.54 25.41
C PRO A 315 -7.56 -20.18 24.16
N GLU A 316 -8.23 -19.35 23.36
CA GLU A 316 -8.77 -19.74 22.06
C GLU A 316 -7.70 -19.73 20.97
N VAL A 317 -6.71 -18.84 21.08
CA VAL A 317 -5.59 -18.70 20.15
C VAL A 317 -4.29 -18.62 20.93
N VAL A 318 -3.29 -19.39 20.48
CA VAL A 318 -1.92 -19.34 21.00
C VAL A 318 -0.95 -19.03 19.85
N TRP A 319 0.00 -18.12 20.09
CA TRP A 319 1.07 -17.84 19.16
C TRP A 319 2.41 -18.42 19.60
N TRP A 320 2.97 -19.21 18.71
CA TRP A 320 4.28 -19.75 18.88
C TRP A 320 5.00 -19.89 17.53
N PRO A 321 5.99 -19.04 17.26
CA PRO A 321 6.66 -18.03 18.12
C PRO A 321 5.75 -16.86 18.49
N SER A 322 6.19 -16.06 19.49
CA SER A 322 5.53 -14.84 19.93
C SER A 322 5.37 -13.85 18.77
N ILE A 323 4.19 -13.23 18.68
CA ILE A 323 3.97 -12.06 17.82
C ILE A 323 3.92 -10.75 18.61
N ALA A 324 3.98 -10.84 19.94
CA ALA A 324 3.77 -9.74 20.86
C ALA A 324 2.48 -8.98 20.51
N PRO A 325 1.29 -9.62 20.64
CA PRO A 325 0.02 -9.06 20.22
C PRO A 325 -0.28 -7.75 20.96
N SER A 326 -1.01 -6.88 20.32
CA SER A 326 -1.40 -5.57 20.83
C SER A 326 -2.90 -5.35 20.66
N GLY A 327 -3.36 -4.21 20.14
CA GLY A 327 -4.79 -3.97 19.88
C GLY A 327 -5.43 -5.03 19.01
N LEU A 328 -6.72 -5.27 19.21
CA LEU A 328 -7.50 -6.20 18.39
C LEU A 328 -8.86 -5.62 18.05
N THR A 329 -9.43 -6.08 16.93
CA THR A 329 -10.79 -5.77 16.54
C THR A 329 -11.40 -6.90 15.70
N PHE A 330 -12.70 -7.08 15.78
CA PHE A 330 -13.46 -7.88 14.80
C PHE A 330 -13.96 -6.96 13.70
N TYR A 331 -13.78 -7.36 12.46
CA TYR A 331 -14.26 -6.57 11.34
C TYR A 331 -15.77 -6.83 11.10
N THR A 332 -16.54 -5.73 11.06
CA THR A 332 -17.99 -5.74 10.85
C THR A 332 -18.45 -4.87 9.69
N GLY A 333 -17.50 -4.18 9.03
CA GLY A 333 -17.80 -3.24 7.95
C GLY A 333 -18.21 -3.94 6.65
N GLU A 334 -18.77 -3.17 5.73
CA GLU A 334 -19.27 -3.67 4.45
C GLU A 334 -18.21 -3.65 3.34
N HIS A 335 -17.11 -2.91 3.55
CA HIS A 335 -16.07 -2.74 2.52
C HIS A 335 -15.28 -4.00 2.21
N PHE A 336 -15.20 -4.93 3.16
CA PHE A 336 -14.51 -6.22 3.02
C PHE A 336 -15.46 -7.36 3.39
N PRO A 337 -16.39 -7.75 2.50
CA PRO A 337 -17.40 -8.76 2.84
C PRO A 337 -16.80 -10.10 3.27
N ALA A 338 -15.66 -10.52 2.69
CA ALA A 338 -14.97 -11.76 3.05
C ALA A 338 -14.23 -11.66 4.39
N TRP A 339 -14.09 -10.47 4.98
CA TRP A 339 -13.45 -10.26 6.27
C TRP A 339 -14.43 -10.10 7.43
N GLN A 340 -15.73 -10.05 7.15
CA GLN A 340 -16.74 -9.93 8.20
C GLN A 340 -16.61 -11.06 9.22
N GLY A 341 -16.61 -10.70 10.51
CA GLY A 341 -16.41 -11.63 11.61
C GLY A 341 -14.97 -12.13 11.81
N ASN A 342 -14.00 -11.70 10.96
CA ASN A 342 -12.62 -12.06 11.19
C ASN A 342 -11.99 -11.19 12.30
N LEU A 343 -11.09 -11.80 13.06
CA LEU A 343 -10.32 -11.12 14.09
C LEU A 343 -9.04 -10.53 13.47
N PHE A 344 -8.77 -9.27 13.74
CA PHE A 344 -7.53 -8.57 13.40
C PHE A 344 -6.77 -8.23 14.68
N VAL A 345 -5.49 -8.56 14.72
CA VAL A 345 -4.60 -8.36 15.87
C VAL A 345 -3.34 -7.64 15.43
N GLY A 346 -3.01 -6.55 16.08
CA GLY A 346 -1.72 -5.89 15.89
C GLY A 346 -0.59 -6.75 16.44
N SER A 347 0.50 -6.90 15.68
CA SER A 347 1.72 -7.60 16.07
C SER A 347 2.87 -6.61 16.17
N MET A 348 3.61 -6.67 17.28
CA MET A 348 4.75 -5.80 17.51
C MET A 348 6.05 -6.37 16.95
N MET A 349 6.16 -7.70 16.88
CA MET A 349 7.34 -8.41 16.36
C MET A 349 7.05 -9.91 16.25
N LEU A 350 7.79 -10.61 15.43
CA LEU A 350 7.73 -12.07 15.31
C LEU A 350 8.96 -12.71 15.95
N GLY A 351 8.75 -13.62 16.91
CA GLY A 351 9.81 -14.42 17.53
C GLY A 351 10.91 -13.62 18.22
N GLY A 352 10.61 -12.41 18.70
CA GLY A 352 11.59 -11.54 19.35
C GLY A 352 12.47 -10.74 18.36
N MET A 353 12.27 -10.89 17.06
CA MET A 353 12.96 -10.09 16.04
C MET A 353 12.27 -8.73 15.91
N GLN A 354 13.03 -7.66 16.11
CA GLN A 354 12.51 -6.31 15.93
C GLN A 354 12.24 -6.03 14.44
N ARG A 355 11.24 -5.19 14.17
CA ARG A 355 10.85 -4.76 12.83
C ARG A 355 10.31 -5.90 11.96
N THR A 356 9.61 -6.80 12.58
CA THR A 356 8.86 -7.88 11.94
C THR A 356 7.39 -7.84 12.38
N GLY A 357 6.95 -6.68 12.87
CA GLY A 357 5.55 -6.45 13.19
C GLY A 357 4.68 -6.52 11.94
N HIS A 358 3.44 -6.90 12.13
CA HIS A 358 2.45 -7.10 11.08
C HIS A 358 1.04 -6.98 11.65
N LEU A 359 0.04 -6.95 10.80
CA LEU A 359 -1.35 -7.09 11.19
C LEU A 359 -1.76 -8.55 10.95
N GLU A 360 -2.05 -9.28 12.02
CA GLU A 360 -2.49 -10.67 11.93
C GLU A 360 -3.99 -10.73 11.73
N ARG A 361 -4.45 -11.39 10.68
CA ARG A 361 -5.86 -11.71 10.45
C ARG A 361 -6.12 -13.17 10.75
N ILE A 362 -7.12 -13.45 11.60
CA ILE A 362 -7.52 -14.80 12.00
C ILE A 362 -8.94 -15.07 11.53
N VAL A 363 -9.14 -16.18 10.85
CA VAL A 363 -10.42 -16.63 10.33
C VAL A 363 -10.91 -17.80 11.15
N PHE A 364 -12.14 -17.68 11.64
CA PHE A 364 -12.81 -18.75 12.36
C PHE A 364 -13.92 -19.37 11.50
N ASN A 365 -14.18 -20.65 11.70
CA ASN A 365 -15.35 -21.30 11.13
C ASN A 365 -16.60 -21.03 11.99
N ARG A 366 -17.79 -21.48 11.53
CA ARG A 366 -19.06 -21.29 12.25
C ARG A 366 -19.12 -21.94 13.63
N ARG A 367 -18.13 -22.73 14.03
CA ARG A 367 -18.01 -23.34 15.35
C ARG A 367 -17.05 -22.60 16.27
N GLY A 368 -16.53 -21.46 15.84
CA GLY A 368 -15.52 -20.68 16.55
C GLY A 368 -14.11 -21.28 16.49
N GLN A 369 -13.85 -22.29 15.63
CA GLN A 369 -12.53 -22.89 15.50
C GLN A 369 -11.68 -22.10 14.49
N GLU A 370 -10.46 -21.79 14.84
CA GLU A 370 -9.49 -21.16 13.94
C GLU A 370 -9.22 -22.07 12.74
N ILE A 371 -9.31 -21.51 11.52
CA ILE A 371 -9.05 -22.23 10.28
C ILE A 371 -7.94 -21.62 9.44
N ARG A 372 -7.57 -20.37 9.68
CA ARG A 372 -6.51 -19.68 8.94
C ARG A 372 -5.97 -18.47 9.70
N ARG A 373 -4.69 -18.21 9.51
CA ARG A 373 -4.01 -16.95 9.84
C ARG A 373 -3.40 -16.36 8.58
N GLU A 374 -3.37 -15.05 8.53
CA GLU A 374 -2.74 -14.29 7.47
C GLU A 374 -2.04 -13.07 8.06
N SER A 375 -0.74 -12.95 7.79
CA SER A 375 0.05 -11.80 8.23
C SER A 375 0.04 -10.73 7.14
N LEU A 376 -0.59 -9.60 7.41
CA LEU A 376 -0.72 -8.44 6.54
C LEU A 376 0.27 -7.35 6.95
N LEU A 377 0.62 -6.43 6.05
CA LEU A 377 1.48 -5.26 6.27
C LEU A 377 2.92 -5.62 6.66
N THR A 378 3.37 -6.83 6.35
CA THR A 378 4.74 -7.30 6.63
C THR A 378 5.80 -6.48 5.89
N GLU A 379 5.45 -5.89 4.76
CA GLU A 379 6.30 -5.06 3.90
C GLU A 379 6.77 -3.80 4.60
N PHE A 380 5.94 -3.24 5.50
CA PHE A 380 6.26 -2.01 6.20
C PHE A 380 7.29 -2.19 7.31
N LYS A 381 7.46 -3.41 7.83
CA LYS A 381 8.41 -3.71 8.92
C LYS A 381 8.21 -2.81 10.14
N GLN A 382 6.98 -2.39 10.39
CA GLN A 382 6.57 -1.52 11.49
C GLN A 382 5.96 -2.36 12.62
N ARG A 383 6.11 -1.91 13.83
CA ARG A 383 5.38 -2.44 14.99
C ARG A 383 3.95 -1.95 14.89
N ILE A 384 2.96 -2.84 14.99
CA ILE A 384 1.55 -2.47 15.01
C ILE A 384 1.06 -2.43 16.45
N ARG A 385 0.66 -1.24 16.90
CA ARG A 385 0.21 -1.00 18.29
C ARG A 385 -1.28 -1.14 18.44
N GLU A 386 -2.06 -0.66 17.47
CA GLU A 386 -3.51 -0.60 17.57
C GLU A 386 -4.12 -0.91 16.21
N VAL A 387 -5.24 -1.59 16.23
CA VAL A 387 -6.13 -1.77 15.09
C VAL A 387 -7.56 -1.56 15.55
N GLN A 388 -8.30 -0.70 14.85
CA GLN A 388 -9.72 -0.45 15.11
C GLN A 388 -10.47 -0.28 13.80
N GLN A 389 -11.75 -0.62 13.79
CA GLN A 389 -12.65 -0.24 12.72
C GLN A 389 -13.15 1.18 12.98
N GLY A 390 -12.94 2.06 12.00
CA GLY A 390 -13.44 3.43 12.04
C GLY A 390 -14.97 3.50 11.80
N PRO A 391 -15.59 4.64 12.10
CA PRO A 391 -17.03 4.85 11.88
C PRO A 391 -17.41 4.82 10.39
N ASP A 392 -16.46 4.97 9.49
CA ASP A 392 -16.58 4.83 8.04
C ASP A 392 -16.50 3.37 7.55
N GLY A 393 -16.33 2.42 8.45
CA GLY A 393 -16.27 0.99 8.14
C GLY A 393 -14.93 0.48 7.62
N TYR A 394 -13.88 1.32 7.54
CA TYR A 394 -12.53 0.92 7.22
C TYR A 394 -11.75 0.48 8.47
N LEU A 395 -10.68 -0.29 8.27
CA LEU A 395 -9.73 -0.59 9.33
C LEU A 395 -8.66 0.50 9.43
N TYR A 396 -8.42 0.95 10.64
CA TYR A 396 -7.35 1.88 10.98
C TYR A 396 -6.28 1.18 11.78
N VAL A 397 -5.03 1.42 11.43
CA VAL A 397 -3.85 0.77 12.01
C VAL A 397 -2.87 1.83 12.49
N LEU A 398 -2.47 1.74 13.75
CA LEU A 398 -1.52 2.66 14.36
C LEU A 398 -0.19 1.93 14.57
N THR A 399 0.89 2.43 13.98
CA THR A 399 2.23 1.90 14.21
C THR A 399 2.82 2.43 15.53
N GLU A 400 3.93 1.84 16.01
CA GLU A 400 4.59 2.27 17.25
C GLU A 400 6.11 2.37 17.08
N GLU A 401 6.55 3.49 16.53
CA GLU A 401 7.94 3.82 16.29
C GLU A 401 8.21 5.28 16.70
N ASP A 402 9.47 5.72 16.62
CA ASP A 402 9.83 7.13 16.85
C ASP A 402 9.15 8.09 15.86
N ASN A 403 8.85 7.60 14.67
CA ASN A 403 8.07 8.30 13.64
C ASN A 403 6.97 7.36 13.16
N SER A 404 5.88 7.35 13.90
CA SER A 404 4.74 6.49 13.66
C SER A 404 3.74 7.11 12.71
N VAL A 405 2.93 6.24 12.09
CA VAL A 405 1.91 6.60 11.11
C VAL A 405 0.55 5.99 11.52
N LEU A 406 -0.52 6.72 11.29
CA LEU A 406 -1.87 6.19 11.25
C LEU A 406 -2.17 5.79 9.80
N LEU A 407 -2.42 4.51 9.58
CA LEU A 407 -2.79 3.92 8.30
C LEU A 407 -4.28 3.63 8.28
N ARG A 408 -4.90 3.73 7.10
CA ARG A 408 -6.24 3.23 6.85
C ARG A 408 -6.18 2.14 5.76
N ILE A 409 -6.85 1.02 6.00
CA ILE A 409 -6.96 -0.07 5.05
C ILE A 409 -8.29 0.07 4.32
N GLU A 410 -8.21 0.22 3.02
CA GLU A 410 -9.33 0.35 2.11
C GLU A 410 -9.33 -0.84 1.15
N PRO A 411 -10.48 -1.29 0.63
CA PRO A 411 -10.44 -2.16 -0.52
C PRO A 411 -9.70 -1.42 -1.63
N ALA A 412 -8.67 -2.03 -2.18
CA ALA A 412 -8.23 -1.59 -3.48
C ALA A 412 -9.35 -2.02 -4.43
N ARG A 413 -10.40 -1.24 -4.49
CA ARG A 413 -11.22 -1.19 -5.68
C ARG A 413 -10.22 -1.04 -6.81
N ALA A 414 -10.38 -1.82 -7.87
CA ALA A 414 -9.48 -1.81 -9.01
C ALA A 414 -8.91 -0.43 -9.18
N ILE A 415 -7.60 -0.32 -9.27
CA ILE A 415 -6.82 0.93 -9.13
C ILE A 415 -7.64 2.16 -9.54
N THR A 416 -8.54 2.59 -8.66
CA THR A 416 -9.38 3.80 -8.86
C THR A 416 -8.66 5.03 -8.36
N GLU A 417 -7.57 4.80 -7.60
CA GLU A 417 -6.69 5.87 -7.21
C GLU A 417 -5.26 5.40 -7.45
N TRP A 418 -4.66 5.99 -8.41
CA TRP A 418 -3.25 5.96 -8.63
C TRP A 418 -2.54 6.42 -7.34
N PRO A 419 -1.53 5.69 -6.82
CA PRO A 419 -0.77 6.13 -5.65
C PRO A 419 -0.08 7.46 -5.96
N GLY A 420 -0.38 8.42 -5.13
CA GLY A 420 -0.08 9.81 -5.41
C GLY A 420 -1.26 10.41 -6.18
N THR A 421 -1.75 11.55 -5.74
CA THR A 421 -2.45 12.46 -6.59
C THR A 421 -2.01 12.13 -8.01
N ILE A 422 -2.94 11.95 -8.94
CA ILE A 422 -2.56 12.36 -10.25
C ILE A 422 -2.32 13.84 -10.07
N ILE A 423 -1.17 14.04 -9.55
CA ILE A 423 -0.46 15.25 -9.73
C ILE A 423 -0.58 15.41 -11.21
N PRO A 424 -1.05 16.54 -11.69
CA PRO A 424 -0.59 16.96 -12.97
C PRO A 424 0.89 16.62 -12.96
N ALA A 425 1.27 15.52 -13.62
CA ALA A 425 2.65 15.10 -13.73
C ALA A 425 3.39 16.36 -14.03
N VAL A 426 4.51 16.61 -13.35
CA VAL A 426 5.26 17.85 -13.56
C VAL A 426 5.37 17.99 -15.06
N ARG A 427 4.50 18.83 -15.62
CA ARG A 427 4.40 18.96 -17.07
C ARG A 427 5.59 19.75 -17.46
N LEU A 428 6.32 19.23 -18.39
CA LEU A 428 7.37 20.00 -18.98
C LEU A 428 6.74 21.28 -19.57
N ASN A 429 7.18 22.40 -19.06
CA ASN A 429 6.77 23.71 -19.58
C ASN A 429 7.61 24.12 -20.81
N GLU A 430 8.65 23.35 -21.10
CA GLU A 430 9.61 23.57 -22.19
C GLU A 430 9.87 22.27 -22.91
N ALA A 431 10.22 22.37 -24.19
CA ALA A 431 10.56 21.21 -24.99
C ALA A 431 11.91 20.62 -24.55
N ARG A 432 11.98 19.33 -24.33
CA ARG A 432 13.27 18.60 -24.18
C ARG A 432 13.97 18.40 -25.52
N ILE A 433 13.16 18.23 -26.58
CA ILE A 433 13.61 18.21 -27.95
C ILE A 433 12.90 19.34 -28.68
N GLU A 434 13.66 20.40 -28.95
CA GLU A 434 13.14 21.61 -29.59
C GLU A 434 12.52 21.31 -30.98
N PRO A 435 11.37 21.89 -31.32
CA PRO A 435 10.84 21.83 -32.68
C PRO A 435 11.89 22.30 -33.70
N LEU A 436 12.00 21.64 -34.83
CA LEU A 436 12.93 21.99 -35.92
C LEU A 436 12.20 22.91 -36.88
N PRO A 437 12.56 24.20 -36.98
CA PRO A 437 11.85 25.15 -37.84
C PRO A 437 11.99 24.75 -39.32
N GLU A 438 10.95 24.96 -40.10
CA GLU A 438 10.84 24.56 -41.50
C GLU A 438 12.01 25.09 -42.34
N SER A 439 12.52 26.29 -42.01
CA SER A 439 13.70 26.91 -42.66
C SER A 439 14.99 26.07 -42.54
N SER A 440 15.03 25.11 -41.58
CA SER A 440 16.19 24.26 -41.32
C SER A 440 16.01 22.85 -41.87
N TRP A 441 14.91 22.54 -42.55
CA TRP A 441 14.61 21.19 -43.03
C TRP A 441 15.49 20.81 -44.23
N THR A 442 16.01 19.63 -44.18
CA THR A 442 16.61 18.95 -45.32
C THR A 442 15.56 18.57 -46.36
N ALA A 443 16.00 18.26 -47.59
CA ALA A 443 15.08 17.79 -48.64
C ALA A 443 14.29 16.52 -48.25
N ALA A 444 14.89 15.61 -47.51
CA ALA A 444 14.22 14.42 -47.00
C ALA A 444 13.13 14.78 -45.97
N GLN A 445 13.39 15.70 -45.10
CA GLN A 445 12.43 16.23 -44.10
C GLN A 445 11.28 16.95 -44.80
N GLN A 446 11.56 17.83 -45.77
CA GLN A 446 10.53 18.49 -46.58
C GLN A 446 9.63 17.48 -47.32
N THR A 447 10.21 16.44 -47.89
CA THR A 447 9.43 15.39 -48.58
C THR A 447 8.47 14.68 -47.65
N VAL A 448 8.90 14.35 -46.44
CA VAL A 448 8.01 13.71 -45.44
C VAL A 448 7.00 14.71 -44.91
N ALA A 449 7.41 15.91 -44.51
CA ALA A 449 6.52 16.92 -43.97
C ALA A 449 5.38 17.29 -44.93
N ALA A 450 5.67 17.40 -46.23
CA ALA A 450 4.66 17.72 -47.27
C ALA A 450 3.48 16.74 -47.32
N LYS A 451 3.64 15.51 -46.79
CA LYS A 451 2.55 14.53 -46.71
C LYS A 451 1.58 14.82 -45.57
N TYR A 452 2.02 15.53 -44.53
CA TYR A 452 1.28 15.60 -43.26
C TYR A 452 0.89 17.03 -42.84
N THR A 453 1.36 18.08 -43.52
CA THR A 453 1.03 19.49 -43.23
C THR A 453 -0.46 19.81 -43.36
N SER A 454 -1.23 19.06 -44.16
CA SER A 454 -2.65 19.25 -44.35
C SER A 454 -3.55 18.37 -43.46
N GLY A 455 -2.96 17.47 -42.65
CA GLY A 455 -3.69 16.47 -41.87
C GLY A 455 -4.20 16.94 -40.53
N GLY A 456 -4.02 18.22 -40.17
CA GLY A 456 -4.51 18.79 -38.91
C GLY A 456 -3.71 18.38 -37.68
N SER A 457 -2.50 17.85 -37.82
CA SER A 457 -1.57 17.63 -36.72
C SER A 457 -1.04 18.97 -36.21
N SER A 458 -0.72 19.02 -34.89
CA SER A 458 -0.05 20.16 -34.30
C SER A 458 1.29 20.44 -35.01
N ARG A 459 1.58 21.72 -35.25
CA ARG A 459 2.83 22.14 -35.86
C ARG A 459 4.05 21.73 -35.05
N ASN A 460 3.99 21.92 -33.72
CA ASN A 460 5.05 21.52 -32.83
C ASN A 460 5.33 20.00 -32.87
N VAL A 461 4.29 19.17 -33.02
CA VAL A 461 4.44 17.73 -33.23
C VAL A 461 5.19 17.45 -34.53
N LEU A 462 4.76 18.07 -35.65
CA LEU A 462 5.44 17.89 -36.93
C LEU A 462 6.89 18.32 -36.86
N GLU A 463 7.17 19.54 -36.38
CA GLU A 463 8.52 20.11 -36.31
C GLU A 463 9.44 19.32 -35.36
N THR A 464 8.91 18.67 -34.33
CA THR A 464 9.70 17.80 -33.46
C THR A 464 9.95 16.44 -34.11
N LEU A 465 8.91 15.76 -34.59
CA LEU A 465 9.05 14.40 -35.14
C LEU A 465 9.82 14.37 -36.45
N ILE A 466 9.80 15.46 -37.24
CA ILE A 466 10.53 15.54 -38.49
C ILE A 466 12.06 15.53 -38.34
N ARG A 467 12.58 15.71 -37.12
CA ARG A 467 13.98 15.45 -36.83
C ARG A 467 14.42 14.03 -37.20
N GLN A 468 13.45 13.12 -37.17
CA GLN A 468 13.56 11.74 -37.65
C GLN A 468 12.51 11.46 -38.73
N PRO A 469 12.80 11.75 -40.01
CA PRO A 469 11.81 11.54 -41.07
C PRO A 469 11.30 10.11 -41.16
N ALA A 470 12.17 9.12 -40.88
CA ALA A 470 11.78 7.72 -40.88
C ALA A 470 10.82 7.34 -39.77
N LEU A 471 10.89 8.01 -38.60
CA LEU A 471 9.95 7.88 -37.49
C LEU A 471 8.64 8.61 -37.83
N ALA A 472 8.74 9.88 -38.24
CA ALA A 472 7.58 10.68 -38.61
C ALA A 472 6.70 9.99 -39.68
N ASP A 473 7.30 9.41 -40.71
CA ASP A 473 6.62 8.66 -41.79
C ASP A 473 5.95 7.36 -41.31
N ARG A 474 6.12 6.99 -40.02
CA ARG A 474 5.46 5.85 -39.36
C ARG A 474 4.42 6.26 -38.36
N VAL A 475 4.67 7.35 -37.65
CA VAL A 475 3.75 7.85 -36.60
C VAL A 475 2.52 8.52 -37.24
N PHE A 476 2.71 9.46 -38.15
CA PHE A 476 1.62 10.26 -38.71
C PHE A 476 0.50 9.46 -39.41
N PRO A 477 0.76 8.44 -40.23
CA PRO A 477 -0.33 7.68 -40.87
C PRO A 477 -1.29 7.06 -39.87
N PHE A 478 -0.77 6.55 -38.73
CA PHE A 478 -1.60 5.91 -37.74
C PHE A 478 -2.38 6.93 -36.90
N MET A 479 -1.73 8.06 -36.55
CA MET A 479 -2.39 9.19 -35.92
C MET A 479 -3.57 9.68 -36.80
N GLN A 480 -3.35 9.84 -38.12
CA GLN A 480 -4.39 10.26 -39.07
C GLN A 480 -5.53 9.25 -39.15
N TYR A 481 -5.21 7.97 -39.22
CA TYR A 481 -6.22 6.91 -39.18
C TYR A 481 -7.11 6.99 -37.97
N VAL A 482 -6.54 7.06 -36.76
CA VAL A 482 -7.31 7.15 -35.53
C VAL A 482 -8.11 8.44 -35.45
N ALA A 483 -7.53 9.55 -35.86
CA ALA A 483 -8.20 10.86 -35.74
C ALA A 483 -9.32 11.07 -36.77
N ASN A 484 -9.23 10.46 -37.98
CA ASN A 484 -10.09 10.81 -39.09
C ASN A 484 -10.80 9.60 -39.73
N ASP A 485 -10.14 8.45 -39.88
CA ASP A 485 -10.52 7.37 -40.76
C ASP A 485 -11.05 6.11 -40.07
N SER A 486 -10.98 6.05 -38.72
CA SER A 486 -11.51 4.93 -37.91
C SER A 486 -13.02 4.78 -38.10
N THR A 487 -13.53 3.57 -37.92
CA THR A 487 -14.96 3.26 -38.13
C THR A 487 -15.89 3.84 -37.06
N LEU A 488 -15.34 4.47 -36.03
CA LEU A 488 -16.09 5.03 -34.92
C LEU A 488 -16.90 6.27 -35.33
N PRO A 489 -18.13 6.44 -34.83
CA PRO A 489 -18.85 7.69 -34.93
C PRO A 489 -17.99 8.86 -34.42
N PRO A 490 -17.95 10.01 -35.09
CA PRO A 490 -17.09 11.14 -34.71
C PRO A 490 -17.21 11.56 -33.23
N ARG A 491 -18.43 11.56 -32.71
CA ARG A 491 -18.70 11.90 -31.29
C ARG A 491 -18.07 10.89 -30.34
N HIS A 492 -18.24 9.59 -30.58
CA HIS A 492 -17.67 8.51 -29.76
C HIS A 492 -16.14 8.54 -29.81
N ARG A 493 -15.58 8.73 -30.99
CA ARG A 493 -14.14 8.89 -31.19
C ARG A 493 -13.59 10.07 -30.39
N SER A 494 -14.26 11.21 -30.41
CA SER A 494 -13.86 12.40 -29.63
C SER A 494 -13.90 12.17 -28.13
N LEU A 495 -14.90 11.44 -27.63
CA LEU A 495 -14.97 11.05 -26.20
C LEU A 495 -13.74 10.25 -25.79
N LEU A 496 -13.40 9.21 -26.57
CA LEU A 496 -12.24 8.35 -26.29
C LEU A 496 -10.92 9.14 -26.34
N ILE A 497 -10.73 9.96 -27.38
CA ILE A 497 -9.52 10.77 -27.56
C ILE A 497 -9.35 11.74 -26.39
N LEU A 498 -10.36 12.52 -26.07
CA LEU A 498 -10.26 13.54 -25.01
C LEU A 498 -10.17 12.90 -23.63
N ARG A 499 -10.90 11.81 -23.36
CA ARG A 499 -10.73 11.11 -22.08
C ARG A 499 -9.32 10.57 -21.91
N THR A 500 -8.74 9.97 -22.94
CA THR A 500 -7.37 9.48 -22.90
C THR A 500 -6.35 10.62 -22.79
N ALA A 501 -6.56 11.73 -23.50
CA ALA A 501 -5.71 12.91 -23.40
C ALA A 501 -5.72 13.48 -21.96
N TRP A 502 -6.89 13.47 -21.32
CA TRP A 502 -7.02 13.88 -19.93
C TRP A 502 -6.34 12.89 -18.96
N LEU A 503 -6.56 11.59 -19.12
CA LEU A 503 -5.92 10.54 -18.31
C LEU A 503 -4.39 10.59 -18.39
N THR A 504 -3.86 10.78 -19.58
CA THR A 504 -2.42 10.92 -19.83
C THR A 504 -1.92 12.34 -19.58
N GLN A 505 -2.84 13.26 -19.27
CA GLN A 505 -2.54 14.66 -19.08
C GLN A 505 -1.75 15.27 -20.27
N SER A 506 -1.98 14.90 -21.50
CA SER A 506 -1.32 15.42 -22.67
C SER A 506 -1.97 16.72 -23.16
N ALA A 507 -1.37 17.85 -22.78
CA ALA A 507 -1.88 19.18 -23.14
C ALA A 507 -1.92 19.42 -24.65
N ASN A 508 -0.95 18.87 -25.39
CA ASN A 508 -0.91 19.00 -26.84
C ASN A 508 -2.08 18.27 -27.52
N ILE A 509 -2.34 17.01 -27.10
CA ILE A 509 -3.45 16.23 -27.65
C ILE A 509 -4.79 16.87 -27.31
N TRP A 510 -4.96 17.29 -26.05
CA TRP A 510 -6.18 17.98 -25.63
C TRP A 510 -6.45 19.22 -26.46
N ALA A 511 -5.47 20.12 -26.56
CA ALA A 511 -5.59 21.36 -27.30
C ALA A 511 -5.90 21.13 -28.79
N THR A 512 -5.33 20.07 -29.37
CA THR A 512 -5.56 19.72 -30.79
C THR A 512 -6.97 19.16 -31.03
N HIS A 513 -7.51 18.40 -30.08
CA HIS A 513 -8.75 17.64 -30.29
C HIS A 513 -10.00 18.28 -29.65
N ALA A 514 -9.86 19.17 -28.67
CA ALA A 514 -11.02 19.81 -28.03
C ALA A 514 -11.88 20.62 -29.03
N SER A 515 -11.24 21.38 -29.91
CA SER A 515 -11.97 22.10 -30.96
C SER A 515 -12.68 21.18 -31.95
N ARG A 516 -12.05 20.06 -32.32
CA ARG A 516 -12.64 19.08 -33.21
C ARG A 516 -13.82 18.32 -32.58
N ALA A 517 -13.82 18.19 -31.27
CA ALA A 517 -14.93 17.59 -30.53
C ALA A 517 -16.21 18.45 -30.62
N LEU A 518 -16.10 19.78 -30.72
CA LEU A 518 -17.24 20.67 -31.00
C LEU A 518 -17.82 20.39 -32.39
N ASP A 519 -16.95 20.22 -33.40
CA ASP A 519 -17.38 19.86 -34.75
C ASP A 519 -18.04 18.46 -34.82
N ALA A 520 -17.63 17.55 -33.91
CA ALA A 520 -18.21 16.23 -33.75
C ALA A 520 -19.53 16.24 -32.95
N GLY A 521 -20.01 17.41 -32.50
CA GLY A 521 -21.28 17.58 -31.82
C GLY A 521 -21.24 17.46 -30.29
N LEU A 522 -20.06 17.53 -29.67
CA LEU A 522 -19.96 17.74 -28.23
C LEU A 522 -20.17 19.22 -27.90
N THR A 523 -20.79 19.48 -26.77
CA THR A 523 -20.86 20.84 -26.20
C THR A 523 -19.63 21.17 -25.36
N GLN A 524 -19.38 22.44 -25.10
CA GLN A 524 -18.27 22.86 -24.23
C GLN A 524 -18.38 22.22 -22.82
N ASP A 525 -19.60 22.15 -22.28
CA ASP A 525 -19.87 21.56 -20.98
C ASP A 525 -19.58 20.05 -20.98
N GLU A 526 -19.88 19.34 -22.06
CA GLU A 526 -19.55 17.93 -22.21
C GLU A 526 -18.03 17.70 -22.31
N ILE A 527 -17.31 18.56 -23.05
CA ILE A 527 -15.85 18.52 -23.13
C ILE A 527 -15.23 18.66 -21.73
N LEU A 528 -15.69 19.62 -20.94
CA LEU A 528 -15.22 19.78 -19.55
C LEU A 528 -15.62 18.59 -18.66
N ARG A 529 -16.83 18.04 -18.89
CA ARG A 529 -17.32 16.88 -18.14
C ARG A 529 -16.53 15.59 -18.41
N ILE A 530 -15.90 15.46 -19.57
CA ILE A 530 -15.00 14.32 -19.87
C ILE A 530 -13.95 14.13 -18.77
N ALA A 531 -13.44 15.23 -18.21
CA ALA A 531 -12.48 15.17 -17.11
C ALA A 531 -13.08 14.53 -15.83
N GLN A 532 -14.40 14.60 -15.64
CA GLN A 532 -15.09 14.04 -14.46
C GLN A 532 -15.35 12.52 -14.57
N GLY A 533 -15.14 11.93 -15.74
CA GLY A 533 -15.31 10.50 -15.97
C GLY A 533 -16.72 10.07 -16.36
N PRO A 534 -17.05 8.76 -16.20
CA PRO A 534 -18.29 8.16 -16.71
C PRO A 534 -19.53 8.44 -15.85
N ASN A 535 -19.42 9.33 -14.86
CA ASN A 535 -20.51 9.66 -13.94
C ASN A 535 -21.64 10.47 -14.62
N ASP A 536 -22.54 11.05 -13.83
CA ASP A 536 -23.78 11.72 -14.26
C ASP A 536 -23.64 12.62 -15.50
N GLY A 537 -24.61 12.53 -16.40
CA GLY A 537 -24.76 13.42 -17.57
C GLY A 537 -24.36 12.82 -18.91
N TRP A 538 -23.95 11.55 -18.95
CA TRP A 538 -23.75 10.75 -20.16
C TRP A 538 -24.93 9.82 -20.38
N ASN A 539 -25.21 9.44 -21.62
CA ASN A 539 -26.06 8.28 -21.83
C ASN A 539 -25.29 6.99 -21.46
N GLU A 540 -26.01 5.90 -21.31
CA GLU A 540 -25.46 4.65 -20.81
C GLU A 540 -24.27 4.16 -21.64
N PHE A 541 -24.36 4.24 -22.96
CA PHE A 541 -23.30 3.78 -23.87
C PHE A 541 -22.08 4.70 -23.86
N GLU A 542 -22.27 6.04 -23.79
CA GLU A 542 -21.18 7.00 -23.67
C GLU A 542 -20.42 6.85 -22.35
N ALA A 543 -21.14 6.56 -21.27
CA ALA A 543 -20.51 6.24 -19.99
C ALA A 543 -19.60 5.00 -20.10
N VAL A 544 -20.04 3.95 -20.81
CA VAL A 544 -19.23 2.75 -21.09
C VAL A 544 -17.98 3.10 -21.91
N LEU A 545 -18.09 3.96 -22.91
CA LEU A 545 -16.94 4.41 -23.71
C LEU A 545 -15.90 5.16 -22.88
N ILE A 546 -16.34 6.04 -22.00
CA ILE A 546 -15.44 6.75 -21.08
C ILE A 546 -14.79 5.75 -20.13
N GLY A 547 -15.55 4.79 -19.61
CA GLY A 547 -15.04 3.68 -18.77
C GLY A 547 -14.02 2.80 -19.49
N LEU A 548 -14.24 2.52 -20.78
CA LEU A 548 -13.26 1.80 -21.62
C LEU A 548 -11.89 2.49 -21.63
N ALA A 549 -11.87 3.82 -21.79
CA ALA A 549 -10.62 4.58 -21.78
C ALA A 549 -9.93 4.47 -20.42
N ASP A 550 -10.69 4.50 -19.34
CA ASP A 550 -10.19 4.37 -17.97
C ASP A 550 -9.59 2.98 -17.72
N GLU A 551 -10.27 1.92 -18.08
CA GLU A 551 -9.81 0.53 -17.94
C GLU A 551 -8.54 0.26 -18.76
N LEU A 552 -8.54 0.61 -20.03
CA LEU A 552 -7.37 0.40 -20.90
C LEU A 552 -6.14 1.17 -20.42
N PHE A 553 -6.32 2.43 -20.06
CA PHE A 553 -5.22 3.26 -19.61
C PHE A 553 -4.56 2.67 -18.35
N ARG A 554 -5.34 2.16 -17.42
CA ARG A 554 -4.84 1.68 -16.14
C ARG A 554 -4.40 0.23 -16.14
N ASN A 555 -5.23 -0.62 -16.70
CA ASN A 555 -5.04 -2.07 -16.61
C ASN A 555 -4.35 -2.64 -17.85
N SER A 556 -4.19 -1.86 -18.93
CA SER A 556 -3.80 -2.34 -20.25
C SER A 556 -4.69 -3.48 -20.75
N SER A 557 -5.90 -3.61 -20.21
CA SER A 557 -6.94 -4.60 -20.54
C SER A 557 -8.31 -4.00 -20.23
N ILE A 558 -9.37 -4.68 -20.64
CA ILE A 558 -10.76 -4.32 -20.33
C ILE A 558 -11.49 -5.50 -19.72
N THR A 559 -12.51 -5.22 -18.89
CA THR A 559 -13.34 -6.25 -18.28
C THR A 559 -14.27 -6.90 -19.32
N ASP A 560 -14.75 -8.11 -19.01
CA ASP A 560 -15.76 -8.78 -19.83
C ASP A 560 -17.07 -7.99 -19.86
N ILE A 561 -17.42 -7.35 -18.74
CA ILE A 561 -18.62 -6.49 -18.64
C ILE A 561 -18.52 -5.33 -19.63
N THR A 562 -17.42 -4.60 -19.66
CA THR A 562 -17.21 -3.48 -20.60
C THR A 562 -17.22 -3.96 -22.03
N TRP A 563 -16.58 -5.11 -22.32
CA TRP A 563 -16.58 -5.70 -23.66
C TRP A 563 -17.99 -6.08 -24.13
N GLU A 564 -18.77 -6.77 -23.29
CA GLU A 564 -20.14 -7.20 -23.59
C GLU A 564 -21.06 -6.00 -23.82
N GLN A 565 -20.96 -4.96 -22.99
CA GLN A 565 -21.74 -3.74 -23.14
C GLN A 565 -21.42 -3.02 -24.47
N LEU A 566 -20.15 -2.89 -24.83
CA LEU A 566 -19.76 -2.32 -26.13
C LEU A 566 -20.25 -3.16 -27.30
N ALA A 567 -20.21 -4.48 -27.19
CA ALA A 567 -20.65 -5.38 -28.23
C ALA A 567 -22.17 -5.36 -28.48
N THR A 568 -22.97 -4.72 -27.63
CA THR A 568 -24.42 -4.52 -27.87
C THR A 568 -24.69 -3.56 -29.04
N GLU A 569 -23.79 -2.60 -29.28
CA GLU A 569 -23.99 -1.56 -30.31
C GLU A 569 -22.88 -1.55 -31.36
N TYR A 570 -21.71 -2.09 -31.06
CA TYR A 570 -20.53 -2.03 -31.91
C TYR A 570 -20.31 -3.32 -32.71
N SER A 571 -19.99 -3.15 -33.99
CA SER A 571 -19.43 -4.23 -34.82
C SER A 571 -18.02 -4.60 -34.33
N THR A 572 -17.52 -5.75 -34.77
CA THR A 572 -16.13 -6.16 -34.50
C THR A 572 -15.12 -5.07 -34.87
N GLN A 573 -15.31 -4.38 -36.00
CA GLN A 573 -14.41 -3.30 -36.43
C GLN A 573 -14.50 -2.09 -35.49
N ASN A 574 -15.70 -1.70 -35.06
CA ASN A 574 -15.86 -0.60 -34.08
C ASN A 574 -15.23 -0.96 -32.73
N LEU A 575 -15.39 -2.20 -32.27
CA LEU A 575 -14.76 -2.68 -31.01
C LEU A 575 -13.23 -2.58 -31.10
N VAL A 576 -12.65 -3.04 -32.20
CA VAL A 576 -11.21 -2.95 -32.42
C VAL A 576 -10.75 -1.50 -32.48
N ASP A 577 -11.47 -0.64 -33.24
CA ASP A 577 -11.12 0.78 -33.34
C ASP A 577 -11.28 1.53 -32.02
N ALA A 578 -12.24 1.17 -31.18
CA ALA A 578 -12.39 1.80 -29.86
C ALA A 578 -11.17 1.48 -28.96
N VAL A 579 -10.76 0.21 -28.90
CA VAL A 579 -9.55 -0.21 -28.17
C VAL A 579 -8.30 0.46 -28.75
N VAL A 580 -8.14 0.46 -30.06
CA VAL A 580 -6.98 1.02 -30.76
C VAL A 580 -6.91 2.54 -30.59
N THR A 581 -8.05 3.23 -30.59
CA THR A 581 -8.10 4.69 -30.36
C THR A 581 -7.49 5.05 -29.01
N VAL A 582 -7.92 4.42 -27.94
CA VAL A 582 -7.35 4.65 -26.60
C VAL A 582 -5.86 4.30 -26.55
N ALA A 583 -5.50 3.16 -27.12
CA ALA A 583 -4.12 2.67 -27.10
C ALA A 583 -3.18 3.59 -27.92
N GLU A 584 -3.64 4.12 -29.06
CA GLU A 584 -2.85 5.07 -29.86
C GLU A 584 -2.71 6.42 -29.20
N ILE A 585 -3.78 7.00 -28.67
CA ILE A 585 -3.72 8.28 -27.95
C ILE A 585 -2.80 8.16 -26.73
N THR A 586 -2.81 7.03 -26.04
CA THR A 586 -1.84 6.75 -24.96
C THR A 586 -0.40 6.74 -25.51
N THR A 587 -0.17 6.16 -26.68
CA THR A 587 1.14 6.13 -27.34
C THR A 587 1.63 7.53 -27.70
N GLU A 588 0.78 8.32 -28.36
CA GLU A 588 1.07 9.71 -28.68
C GLU A 588 1.40 10.52 -27.43
N ALA A 589 0.59 10.38 -26.38
CA ALA A 589 0.78 11.08 -25.14
C ALA A 589 2.12 10.74 -24.46
N ILE A 590 2.48 9.46 -24.35
CA ILE A 590 3.77 9.02 -23.80
C ILE A 590 4.92 9.65 -24.58
N LEU A 591 4.85 9.61 -25.91
CA LEU A 591 5.87 10.21 -26.77
C LEU A 591 5.96 11.72 -26.57
N PHE A 592 4.82 12.42 -26.66
CA PHE A 592 4.78 13.89 -26.60
C PHE A 592 5.17 14.40 -25.22
N ASN A 593 4.66 13.80 -24.16
CA ASN A 593 5.01 14.18 -22.79
C ASN A 593 6.50 13.95 -22.51
N SER A 594 7.08 12.82 -22.94
CA SER A 594 8.49 12.51 -22.71
C SER A 594 9.43 13.43 -23.49
N LEU A 595 9.06 13.83 -24.71
CA LEU A 595 9.82 14.78 -25.53
C LEU A 595 9.57 16.25 -25.17
N GLY A 596 8.57 16.53 -24.32
CA GLY A 596 8.18 17.87 -23.92
C GLY A 596 7.48 18.68 -25.02
N ILE A 597 6.76 18.02 -25.93
CA ILE A 597 6.08 18.71 -27.04
C ILE A 597 4.94 19.58 -26.50
N GLN A 598 5.08 20.90 -26.67
CA GLN A 598 4.11 21.88 -26.19
C GLN A 598 2.94 22.04 -27.16
N PRO A 599 1.77 22.47 -26.69
CA PRO A 599 0.69 22.93 -27.58
C PRO A 599 1.18 24.02 -28.54
N ASP A 600 0.53 24.14 -29.70
CA ASP A 600 0.85 25.18 -30.66
C ASP A 600 0.56 26.57 -30.10
N ALA A 601 1.31 27.57 -30.55
CA ALA A 601 1.10 28.95 -30.13
C ALA A 601 -0.31 29.41 -30.46
N GLY A 602 -1.02 29.93 -29.46
CA GLY A 602 -2.39 30.42 -29.61
C GLY A 602 -3.47 29.36 -29.35
N ALA A 603 -3.11 28.16 -28.87
CA ALA A 603 -4.08 27.20 -28.38
C ALA A 603 -4.90 27.80 -27.23
N THR A 604 -6.21 27.80 -27.34
CA THR A 604 -7.15 28.39 -26.35
C THR A 604 -7.78 27.34 -25.44
N GLU A 605 -7.87 26.12 -25.93
CA GLU A 605 -8.47 25.00 -25.20
C GLU A 605 -7.42 24.32 -24.29
N LEU A 606 -7.40 24.77 -23.03
CA LEU A 606 -6.48 24.19 -22.04
C LEU A 606 -7.09 22.95 -21.40
N ILE A 607 -6.24 21.98 -21.09
CA ILE A 607 -6.64 20.78 -20.35
C ILE A 607 -7.12 21.18 -18.95
N PRO A 608 -8.29 20.69 -18.49
CA PRO A 608 -8.78 20.98 -17.15
C PRO A 608 -7.79 20.45 -16.09
N THR A 609 -7.25 21.32 -15.26
CA THR A 609 -6.21 20.97 -14.26
C THR A 609 -6.66 21.14 -12.82
N ASN A 610 -7.74 21.92 -12.54
CA ASN A 610 -8.12 22.31 -11.19
C ASN A 610 -9.57 21.93 -10.88
N ASP A 611 -9.81 21.55 -9.63
CA ASP A 611 -11.10 21.32 -8.96
C ASP A 611 -12.01 20.22 -9.54
N VAL A 612 -11.53 19.42 -10.46
CA VAL A 612 -12.25 18.26 -10.93
C VAL A 612 -11.81 17.08 -10.05
N GLY A 613 -12.68 16.64 -9.15
CA GLY A 613 -12.45 15.41 -8.38
C GLY A 613 -12.14 14.27 -9.35
N TYR A 614 -11.02 13.63 -9.16
CA TYR A 614 -10.56 12.55 -10.04
C TYR A 614 -11.39 11.29 -9.77
N ASN A 615 -12.55 11.23 -10.38
CA ASN A 615 -13.45 10.07 -10.30
C ASN A 615 -13.20 9.16 -11.51
N VAL A 616 -12.14 8.38 -11.48
CA VAL A 616 -11.99 7.29 -12.42
C VAL A 616 -12.52 6.03 -11.74
N VAL A 617 -13.69 5.62 -12.15
CA VAL A 617 -14.28 4.34 -11.75
C VAL A 617 -13.73 3.28 -12.70
N VAL A 618 -12.90 2.38 -12.20
CA VAL A 618 -12.43 1.22 -12.95
C VAL A 618 -12.81 -0.01 -12.16
N SER A 619 -13.47 -0.96 -12.81
CA SER A 619 -13.68 -2.29 -12.28
C SER A 619 -12.33 -3.01 -12.11
N ASP A 620 -12.23 -3.94 -11.18
CA ASP A 620 -11.05 -4.80 -11.09
C ASP A 620 -10.80 -5.47 -12.43
N PRO A 621 -9.54 -5.52 -12.91
CA PRO A 621 -9.25 -6.23 -14.14
C PRO A 621 -9.64 -7.69 -13.97
N ASP A 622 -10.35 -8.21 -14.95
CA ASP A 622 -10.58 -9.64 -15.02
C ASP A 622 -9.23 -10.39 -15.06
N PRO A 623 -9.20 -11.65 -14.64
CA PRO A 623 -8.04 -12.50 -14.86
C PRO A 623 -7.62 -12.45 -16.33
N PRO A 624 -6.33 -12.60 -16.64
CA PRO A 624 -5.90 -12.64 -18.05
C PRO A 624 -6.75 -13.61 -18.86
N LEU A 625 -7.22 -13.17 -20.01
CA LEU A 625 -8.07 -13.96 -20.89
C LEU A 625 -7.35 -15.25 -21.29
N THR A 626 -8.05 -16.37 -21.19
CA THR A 626 -7.56 -17.70 -21.61
C THR A 626 -8.03 -18.10 -23.00
N SER A 627 -8.91 -17.31 -23.59
CA SER A 627 -9.43 -17.47 -24.95
C SER A 627 -9.51 -16.10 -25.63
N PRO A 628 -9.41 -16.05 -26.98
CA PRO A 628 -9.53 -14.78 -27.69
C PRO A 628 -10.98 -14.27 -27.65
N ARG A 629 -11.16 -12.96 -27.53
CA ARG A 629 -12.45 -12.27 -27.76
C ARG A 629 -12.74 -12.11 -29.26
N ILE A 630 -11.66 -12.00 -30.03
CA ILE A 630 -11.73 -11.95 -31.49
C ILE A 630 -10.85 -13.09 -32.06
N GLU A 631 -11.47 -14.08 -32.65
CA GLU A 631 -10.78 -15.25 -33.22
C GLU A 631 -9.84 -14.82 -34.35
N PRO A 632 -8.58 -15.27 -34.36
CA PRO A 632 -7.69 -15.02 -35.49
C PRO A 632 -8.17 -15.76 -36.75
N LEU A 633 -8.13 -15.08 -37.89
CA LEU A 633 -8.42 -15.74 -39.16
C LEU A 633 -7.46 -16.92 -39.42
N GLU A 634 -7.89 -17.92 -40.16
CA GLU A 634 -7.02 -19.02 -40.61
C GLU A 634 -5.94 -18.50 -41.58
N GLY A 635 -4.76 -19.07 -41.53
CA GLY A 635 -3.66 -18.70 -42.43
C GLY A 635 -2.30 -18.65 -41.79
N ASP A 636 -1.32 -18.27 -42.57
CA ASP A 636 0.06 -18.10 -42.15
C ASP A 636 0.26 -16.75 -41.44
N GLY A 637 1.26 -16.67 -40.56
CA GLY A 637 1.64 -15.46 -39.85
C GLY A 637 1.36 -15.52 -38.35
N ILE A 638 1.78 -14.46 -37.63
CA ILE A 638 1.60 -14.35 -36.19
C ILE A 638 0.13 -14.06 -35.84
N ARG A 639 -0.31 -14.57 -34.69
CA ARG A 639 -1.75 -14.51 -34.32
C ARG A 639 -2.30 -13.09 -34.28
N VAL A 640 -1.55 -12.11 -33.74
CA VAL A 640 -2.02 -10.71 -33.70
C VAL A 640 -2.36 -10.20 -35.12
N GLY A 641 -1.54 -10.51 -36.11
CA GLY A 641 -1.83 -10.11 -37.48
C GLY A 641 -3.12 -10.74 -38.03
N ARG A 642 -3.32 -12.03 -37.77
CA ARG A 642 -4.53 -12.75 -38.19
C ARG A 642 -5.79 -12.26 -37.46
N THR A 643 -5.66 -11.84 -36.19
CA THR A 643 -6.75 -11.20 -35.44
C THR A 643 -7.09 -9.84 -36.05
N LEU A 644 -6.10 -9.01 -36.34
CA LEU A 644 -6.31 -7.67 -36.89
C LEU A 644 -6.76 -7.71 -38.38
N GLN A 645 -6.54 -8.78 -39.11
CA GLN A 645 -7.11 -8.99 -40.49
C GLN A 645 -8.64 -8.97 -40.50
N GLN A 646 -9.31 -9.13 -39.35
CA GLN A 646 -10.76 -8.89 -39.23
C GLN A 646 -11.15 -7.43 -39.48
N HIS A 647 -10.14 -6.54 -39.44
CA HIS A 647 -10.26 -5.11 -39.75
C HIS A 647 -9.17 -4.70 -40.75
N PRO A 648 -9.41 -4.86 -42.07
CA PRO A 648 -8.39 -4.74 -43.13
C PRO A 648 -7.70 -3.37 -43.17
N ASP A 649 -8.44 -2.28 -42.97
CA ASP A 649 -7.91 -0.92 -43.04
C ASP A 649 -6.94 -0.66 -41.88
N LEU A 650 -7.32 -1.05 -40.68
CA LEU A 650 -6.44 -0.99 -39.50
C LEU A 650 -5.21 -1.90 -39.67
N HIS A 651 -5.41 -3.13 -40.16
CA HIS A 651 -4.33 -4.08 -40.37
C HIS A 651 -3.23 -3.52 -41.29
N ALA A 652 -3.62 -2.83 -42.34
CA ALA A 652 -2.67 -2.18 -43.25
C ALA A 652 -1.80 -1.12 -42.53
N GLN A 653 -2.41 -0.32 -41.67
CA GLN A 653 -1.70 0.70 -40.89
C GLN A 653 -0.83 0.10 -39.79
N TRP A 654 -1.28 -0.96 -39.14
CA TRP A 654 -0.58 -1.61 -38.03
C TRP A 654 0.83 -2.06 -38.42
N TYR A 655 0.96 -2.82 -39.52
CA TYR A 655 2.24 -3.37 -39.96
C TYR A 655 3.20 -2.34 -40.55
N ALA A 656 2.71 -1.23 -41.06
CA ALA A 656 3.56 -0.15 -41.52
C ALA A 656 4.48 0.38 -40.38
N ASN A 657 4.03 0.30 -39.13
CA ASN A 657 4.75 0.79 -37.96
C ASN A 657 5.83 -0.15 -37.41
N GLU A 658 5.68 -1.47 -37.49
CA GLU A 658 6.60 -2.43 -36.86
C GLU A 658 8.03 -2.38 -37.43
N ARG A 659 8.19 -2.11 -38.70
CA ARG A 659 9.48 -2.14 -39.40
C ARG A 659 10.50 -1.07 -38.93
N TYR A 660 10.07 -0.07 -38.19
CA TYR A 660 10.97 0.96 -37.66
C TYR A 660 11.75 0.45 -36.45
N ILE A 661 11.06 -0.02 -35.43
CA ILE A 661 11.68 -0.40 -34.13
C ILE A 661 12.60 -1.60 -34.28
N LEU A 662 12.17 -2.60 -35.06
CA LEU A 662 12.92 -3.83 -35.25
C LEU A 662 14.17 -3.68 -36.17
N SER A 663 14.38 -2.47 -36.78
CA SER A 663 15.58 -2.17 -37.60
C SER A 663 16.58 -1.35 -36.77
N PRO A 664 17.75 -1.92 -36.42
CA PRO A 664 18.80 -1.18 -35.73
C PRO A 664 19.32 0.04 -36.51
N GLU A 665 19.27 -0.01 -37.84
CA GLU A 665 19.69 1.10 -38.69
C GLU A 665 18.75 2.30 -38.58
N ARG A 666 17.46 2.04 -38.32
CA ARG A 666 16.44 3.09 -38.21
C ARG A 666 16.27 3.62 -36.79
N SER A 667 16.14 2.74 -35.79
CA SER A 667 15.99 3.13 -34.41
C SER A 667 17.30 3.54 -33.75
N ARG A 668 18.45 3.06 -34.26
CA ARG A 668 19.80 3.20 -33.68
C ARG A 668 19.94 2.66 -32.25
N LEU A 669 18.94 1.86 -31.80
CA LEU A 669 19.05 1.12 -30.57
C LEU A 669 19.72 -0.22 -30.83
N THR A 670 20.53 -0.69 -29.89
CA THR A 670 21.04 -2.05 -29.95
C THR A 670 19.89 -3.02 -29.81
N PRO A 671 19.99 -4.24 -30.36
CA PRO A 671 18.98 -5.26 -30.11
C PRO A 671 18.77 -5.53 -28.61
N TYR A 672 19.82 -5.44 -27.82
CA TYR A 672 19.76 -5.59 -26.36
C TYR A 672 18.88 -4.50 -25.71
N ASP A 673 19.20 -3.22 -25.93
CA ASP A 673 18.46 -2.09 -25.36
C ASP A 673 16.97 -2.11 -25.79
N ARG A 674 16.76 -2.42 -27.07
CA ARG A 674 15.42 -2.54 -27.63
C ARG A 674 14.60 -3.61 -26.92
N GLU A 675 15.12 -4.83 -26.82
CA GLU A 675 14.40 -5.94 -26.19
C GLU A 675 14.22 -5.73 -24.68
N LEU A 676 15.17 -5.09 -24.00
CA LEU A 676 15.01 -4.69 -22.60
C LEU A 676 13.80 -3.77 -22.41
N LEU A 677 13.66 -2.74 -23.24
CA LEU A 677 12.51 -1.82 -23.21
C LEU A 677 11.20 -2.54 -23.52
N ILE A 678 11.18 -3.37 -24.56
CA ILE A 678 9.99 -4.10 -25.00
C ILE A 678 9.51 -5.07 -23.93
N LEU A 679 10.39 -5.93 -23.43
CA LEU A 679 10.05 -6.93 -22.43
C LEU A 679 9.64 -6.26 -21.10
N ARG A 680 10.32 -5.20 -20.67
CA ARG A 680 9.92 -4.48 -19.45
C ARG A 680 8.55 -3.83 -19.60
N THR A 681 8.23 -3.29 -20.77
CA THR A 681 6.90 -2.74 -21.09
C THR A 681 5.84 -3.83 -21.09
N GLY A 682 6.11 -4.98 -21.74
CA GLY A 682 5.21 -6.13 -21.75
C GLY A 682 4.96 -6.71 -20.35
N TRP A 683 5.99 -6.76 -19.49
CA TRP A 683 5.86 -7.15 -18.09
C TRP A 683 4.95 -6.19 -17.33
N ASN A 684 5.20 -4.88 -17.41
CA ASN A 684 4.39 -3.87 -16.75
C ASN A 684 2.91 -3.92 -17.18
N ALA A 685 2.66 -4.19 -18.46
CA ALA A 685 1.32 -4.30 -19.02
C ALA A 685 0.68 -5.70 -18.85
N GLN A 686 1.40 -6.66 -18.25
CA GLN A 686 0.97 -8.05 -18.13
C GLN A 686 0.57 -8.69 -19.49
N ALA A 687 1.31 -8.33 -20.56
CA ALA A 687 1.05 -8.77 -21.91
C ALA A 687 1.79 -10.09 -22.23
N VAL A 688 1.18 -11.21 -21.86
CA VAL A 688 1.77 -12.55 -22.00
C VAL A 688 2.15 -12.89 -23.44
N TYR A 689 1.31 -12.51 -24.42
CA TYR A 689 1.60 -12.76 -25.84
C TYR A 689 2.84 -11.99 -26.30
N GLU A 690 2.94 -10.71 -25.94
CA GLU A 690 4.06 -9.86 -26.28
C GLU A 690 5.37 -10.38 -25.69
N TRP A 691 5.33 -10.68 -24.40
CA TRP A 691 6.44 -11.33 -23.70
C TRP A 691 6.92 -12.58 -24.41
N ALA A 692 6.00 -13.51 -24.70
CA ALA A 692 6.31 -14.78 -25.33
C ALA A 692 6.99 -14.62 -26.70
N LYS A 693 6.54 -13.64 -27.50
CA LYS A 693 7.12 -13.37 -28.82
C LYS A 693 8.50 -12.73 -28.75
N HIS A 694 8.73 -11.84 -27.78
CA HIS A 694 9.99 -11.14 -27.66
C HIS A 694 11.06 -11.94 -26.91
N VAL A 695 10.69 -12.80 -25.95
CA VAL A 695 11.62 -13.80 -25.43
C VAL A 695 11.97 -14.83 -26.51
N GLY A 696 10.98 -15.25 -27.30
CA GLY A 696 11.09 -16.32 -28.31
C GLY A 696 11.36 -15.85 -29.73
N SER A 697 10.41 -16.10 -30.63
CA SER A 697 10.59 -16.11 -32.07
C SER A 697 10.81 -14.75 -32.74
N VAL A 698 10.33 -13.66 -32.15
CA VAL A 698 10.42 -12.30 -32.75
C VAL A 698 11.62 -11.55 -32.18
N GLY A 699 11.68 -11.33 -30.87
CA GLY A 699 12.70 -10.55 -30.20
C GLY A 699 13.99 -11.32 -29.97
N ARG A 700 13.88 -12.61 -29.66
CA ARG A 700 15.01 -13.49 -29.36
C ARG A 700 15.92 -12.91 -28.29
N ALA A 701 15.32 -12.40 -27.21
CA ALA A 701 16.00 -11.62 -26.16
C ALA A 701 17.22 -12.35 -25.59
N ARG A 702 17.16 -13.65 -25.38
CA ARG A 702 18.27 -14.47 -24.88
C ARG A 702 19.47 -14.49 -25.82
N ASP A 703 19.24 -14.47 -27.14
CA ASP A 703 20.32 -14.42 -28.14
C ASP A 703 21.08 -13.07 -28.09
N HIS A 704 20.44 -12.06 -27.55
CA HIS A 704 21.03 -10.73 -27.34
C HIS A 704 21.67 -10.56 -25.94
N GLY A 705 21.63 -11.59 -25.10
CA GLY A 705 22.24 -11.59 -23.79
C GLY A 705 21.32 -11.14 -22.65
N LEU A 706 20.00 -10.96 -22.90
CA LEU A 706 19.04 -10.62 -21.86
C LEU A 706 18.57 -11.86 -21.11
N ASP A 707 18.52 -11.76 -19.80
CA ASP A 707 17.80 -12.72 -18.95
C ASP A 707 16.38 -12.20 -18.68
N PRO A 708 15.33 -12.88 -19.18
CA PRO A 708 13.95 -12.46 -18.95
C PRO A 708 13.56 -12.43 -17.47
N VAL A 709 14.17 -13.26 -16.61
CA VAL A 709 13.93 -13.21 -15.15
C VAL A 709 14.40 -11.88 -14.59
N TRP A 710 15.58 -11.42 -14.97
CA TRP A 710 16.11 -10.12 -14.53
C TRP A 710 15.25 -8.96 -15.03
N VAL A 711 14.79 -9.04 -16.30
CA VAL A 711 13.89 -8.02 -16.86
C VAL A 711 12.57 -7.96 -16.07
N ALA A 712 12.02 -9.12 -15.67
CA ALA A 712 10.81 -9.18 -14.86
C ALA A 712 11.03 -8.60 -13.44
N GLN A 713 12.15 -8.93 -12.79
CA GLN A 713 12.54 -8.34 -11.50
C GLN A 713 12.77 -6.82 -11.59
N GLY A 714 13.13 -6.32 -12.78
CA GLY A 714 13.36 -4.90 -12.98
C GLY A 714 14.59 -4.40 -12.22
N GLY A 715 14.49 -3.22 -11.60
CA GLY A 715 15.60 -2.59 -10.87
C GLY A 715 16.12 -3.38 -9.66
N ASP A 716 15.37 -4.36 -9.19
CA ASP A 716 15.74 -5.18 -8.02
C ASP A 716 16.71 -6.33 -8.37
N ALA A 717 16.87 -6.67 -9.66
CA ALA A 717 17.83 -7.66 -10.09
C ALA A 717 19.26 -7.16 -9.91
N SER A 718 20.11 -7.99 -9.33
CA SER A 718 21.53 -7.69 -9.15
C SER A 718 22.31 -7.88 -10.46
N GLY A 719 22.98 -6.86 -10.93
CA GLY A 719 23.89 -6.98 -12.09
C GLY A 719 23.66 -5.99 -13.22
N TRP A 720 22.60 -5.17 -13.14
CA TRP A 720 22.40 -4.07 -14.07
C TRP A 720 23.46 -2.98 -13.91
N ASN A 721 23.93 -2.46 -15.02
CA ASN A 721 24.72 -1.22 -15.03
C ASN A 721 23.79 0.01 -14.99
N THR A 722 24.38 1.20 -14.82
CA THR A 722 23.62 2.46 -14.72
C THR A 722 22.75 2.74 -15.94
N GLN A 723 23.23 2.42 -17.14
CA GLN A 723 22.49 2.64 -18.38
C GLN A 723 21.28 1.69 -18.48
N GLU A 724 21.45 0.42 -18.15
CA GLU A 724 20.37 -0.59 -18.11
C GLU A 724 19.31 -0.22 -17.07
N LEU A 725 19.73 0.18 -15.87
CA LEU A 725 18.80 0.69 -14.84
C LEU A 725 18.00 1.90 -15.33
N SER A 726 18.63 2.80 -16.08
CA SER A 726 17.90 3.96 -16.62
C SER A 726 16.93 3.62 -17.75
N LEU A 727 17.19 2.58 -18.54
CA LEU A 727 16.23 2.06 -19.52
C LEU A 727 15.03 1.39 -18.83
N ILE A 728 15.29 0.62 -17.77
CA ILE A 728 14.22 0.00 -16.95
C ILE A 728 13.38 1.10 -16.28
N ALA A 729 14.02 2.12 -15.68
CA ALA A 729 13.36 3.26 -15.09
C ALA A 729 12.46 3.98 -16.13
N ALA A 730 12.99 4.27 -17.32
CA ALA A 730 12.24 4.91 -18.39
C ALA A 730 11.01 4.10 -18.81
N ALA A 731 11.13 2.76 -18.94
CA ALA A 731 9.99 1.89 -19.26
C ALA A 731 8.94 1.92 -18.13
N ASN A 732 9.37 1.89 -16.86
CA ASN A 732 8.47 1.94 -15.71
C ASN A 732 7.76 3.31 -15.60
N GLU A 733 8.51 4.41 -15.74
CA GLU A 733 7.99 5.77 -15.64
C GLU A 733 7.01 6.09 -16.78
N MET A 734 7.36 5.78 -18.02
CA MET A 734 6.46 5.97 -19.17
C MET A 734 5.19 5.10 -19.05
N TYR A 735 5.29 3.92 -18.46
CA TYR A 735 4.12 3.09 -18.18
C TYR A 735 3.25 3.72 -17.09
N ARG A 736 3.83 4.15 -15.98
CA ARG A 736 3.15 4.68 -14.79
C ARG A 736 2.71 6.13 -14.99
N ASP A 737 3.64 7.00 -15.42
CA ASP A 737 3.50 8.46 -15.40
C ASP A 737 3.26 9.06 -16.79
N THR A 738 3.27 8.21 -17.83
CA THR A 738 3.20 8.61 -19.26
C THR A 738 4.30 9.58 -19.71
N MET A 739 5.41 9.62 -18.98
CA MET A 739 6.52 10.53 -19.20
C MET A 739 7.80 9.97 -18.59
N ILE A 740 8.97 10.30 -19.13
CA ILE A 740 10.27 10.05 -18.51
C ILE A 740 10.56 11.19 -17.53
N SER A 741 10.99 10.89 -16.31
CA SER A 741 11.43 11.89 -15.32
C SER A 741 12.68 12.65 -15.77
N ASP A 742 12.95 13.82 -15.18
CA ASP A 742 14.13 14.61 -15.51
C ASP A 742 15.43 13.89 -15.16
N ASP A 743 15.47 13.19 -14.04
CA ASP A 743 16.65 12.44 -13.60
C ASP A 743 16.96 11.27 -14.55
N THR A 744 15.93 10.49 -14.92
CA THR A 744 16.07 9.40 -15.89
C THR A 744 16.43 9.92 -17.26
N TRP A 745 15.80 11.03 -17.71
CA TRP A 745 16.15 11.70 -18.97
C TRP A 745 17.60 12.18 -19.02
N ALA A 746 18.06 12.84 -17.96
CA ALA A 746 19.43 13.31 -17.85
C ALA A 746 20.45 12.16 -17.90
N THR A 747 20.16 11.05 -17.22
CA THR A 747 21.03 9.86 -17.23
C THR A 747 21.08 9.22 -18.62
N LEU A 748 19.94 9.06 -19.29
CA LEU A 748 19.88 8.50 -20.64
C LEU A 748 20.55 9.40 -21.65
N SER A 749 20.30 10.72 -21.62
CA SER A 749 20.87 11.67 -22.59
C SER A 749 22.39 11.84 -22.47
N ALA A 750 22.99 11.40 -21.37
CA ALA A 750 24.44 11.31 -21.25
C ALA A 750 25.06 10.18 -22.10
N SER A 751 24.27 9.17 -22.46
CA SER A 751 24.72 7.98 -23.21
C SER A 751 24.09 7.84 -24.59
N TYR A 752 22.89 8.41 -24.79
CA TYR A 752 22.14 8.30 -26.05
C TYR A 752 21.99 9.66 -26.73
N ASP A 753 22.13 9.69 -28.05
CA ASP A 753 21.88 10.89 -28.82
C ASP A 753 20.37 11.20 -28.96
N THR A 754 20.04 12.38 -29.49
CA THR A 754 18.65 12.81 -29.68
C THR A 754 17.82 11.81 -30.47
N HIS A 755 18.39 11.16 -31.48
CA HIS A 755 17.72 10.15 -32.29
C HIS A 755 17.39 8.92 -31.45
N GLN A 756 18.35 8.45 -30.67
CA GLN A 756 18.20 7.31 -29.79
C GLN A 756 17.17 7.60 -28.67
N MET A 757 17.20 8.80 -28.07
CA MET A 757 16.22 9.24 -27.08
C MET A 757 14.78 9.22 -27.61
N MET A 758 14.57 9.71 -28.84
CA MET A 758 13.26 9.61 -29.51
C MET A 758 12.87 8.14 -29.76
N SER A 759 13.84 7.30 -30.11
CA SER A 759 13.59 5.87 -30.35
C SER A 759 13.28 5.10 -29.07
N ILE A 760 13.90 5.45 -27.93
CA ILE A 760 13.58 4.92 -26.57
C ILE A 760 12.12 5.24 -26.24
N ALA A 761 11.75 6.53 -26.31
CA ALA A 761 10.38 6.95 -25.99
C ALA A 761 9.35 6.28 -26.92
N TRP A 762 9.64 6.22 -28.22
CA TRP A 762 8.77 5.56 -29.19
C TRP A 762 8.65 4.05 -28.96
N THR A 763 9.74 3.37 -28.60
CA THR A 763 9.71 1.91 -28.37
C THR A 763 8.76 1.57 -27.22
N VAL A 764 8.90 2.22 -26.08
CA VAL A 764 8.02 1.98 -24.92
C VAL A 764 6.57 2.35 -25.23
N ALA A 765 6.36 3.55 -25.80
CA ALA A 765 5.03 4.03 -26.16
C ALA A 765 4.31 3.06 -27.10
N ARG A 766 5.00 2.63 -28.15
CA ARG A 766 4.46 1.68 -29.16
C ARG A 766 4.15 0.32 -28.57
N TYR A 767 5.00 -0.22 -27.70
CA TYR A 767 4.80 -1.54 -27.13
C TYR A 767 3.76 -1.54 -26.00
N ARG A 768 3.53 -0.39 -25.34
CA ARG A 768 2.33 -0.23 -24.50
C ARG A 768 1.04 -0.34 -25.30
N ARG A 769 0.95 0.32 -26.49
CA ARG A 769 -0.18 0.16 -27.41
C ARG A 769 -0.39 -1.29 -27.79
N VAL A 770 0.69 -1.98 -28.20
CA VAL A 770 0.62 -3.40 -28.57
C VAL A 770 0.05 -4.21 -27.41
N SER A 771 0.58 -4.04 -26.23
CA SER A 771 0.13 -4.73 -25.03
C SER A 771 -1.35 -4.49 -24.71
N MET A 772 -1.81 -3.23 -24.77
CA MET A 772 -3.23 -2.88 -24.56
C MET A 772 -4.14 -3.59 -25.57
N VAL A 773 -3.79 -3.57 -26.85
CA VAL A 773 -4.58 -4.22 -27.90
C VAL A 773 -4.57 -5.74 -27.75
N LEU A 774 -3.42 -6.34 -27.49
CA LEU A 774 -3.29 -7.79 -27.30
C LEU A 774 -4.12 -8.30 -26.13
N ASN A 775 -4.03 -7.61 -24.99
CA ASN A 775 -4.77 -7.97 -23.78
C ASN A 775 -6.28 -7.79 -23.98
N ALA A 776 -6.71 -6.64 -24.51
CA ALA A 776 -8.12 -6.35 -24.70
C ALA A 776 -8.80 -7.29 -25.71
N LEU A 777 -8.12 -7.68 -26.79
CA LEU A 777 -8.63 -8.63 -27.79
C LEU A 777 -8.43 -10.10 -27.39
N GLY A 778 -7.69 -10.37 -26.32
CA GLY A 778 -7.43 -11.72 -25.82
C GLY A 778 -6.52 -12.55 -26.73
N VAL A 779 -5.52 -11.94 -27.38
CA VAL A 779 -4.63 -12.65 -28.28
C VAL A 779 -3.77 -13.64 -27.51
N GLN A 780 -3.94 -14.94 -27.75
CA GLN A 780 -3.31 -16.02 -27.00
C GLN A 780 -1.94 -16.41 -27.59
N PRO A 781 -0.90 -16.61 -26.75
CA PRO A 781 0.35 -17.24 -27.18
C PRO A 781 0.12 -18.72 -27.55
N LEU A 782 1.07 -19.33 -28.27
CA LEU A 782 1.04 -20.75 -28.53
C LEU A 782 1.29 -21.56 -27.25
N PRO A 783 0.86 -22.85 -27.18
CA PRO A 783 1.09 -23.68 -26.01
C PRO A 783 2.57 -23.77 -25.60
N ASP A 784 3.47 -23.82 -26.55
CA ASP A 784 4.92 -23.97 -26.35
C ASP A 784 5.65 -22.62 -26.21
N ASP A 785 4.94 -21.50 -26.33
CA ASP A 785 5.54 -20.17 -26.13
C ASP A 785 5.90 -19.95 -24.64
N GLU A 786 7.04 -19.33 -24.38
CA GLU A 786 7.51 -19.04 -23.02
C GLU A 786 6.59 -18.02 -22.33
N ARG A 787 6.17 -18.35 -21.11
CA ARG A 787 5.31 -17.50 -20.25
C ARG A 787 6.15 -16.59 -19.37
N PHE A 788 5.48 -15.72 -18.62
CA PHE A 788 6.14 -14.96 -17.58
C PHE A 788 6.88 -15.89 -16.60
N PRO A 789 8.09 -15.50 -16.14
CA PRO A 789 8.78 -16.25 -15.12
C PRO A 789 8.00 -16.17 -13.79
N VAL A 790 8.02 -17.27 -13.06
CA VAL A 790 7.56 -17.26 -11.66
C VAL A 790 8.69 -16.66 -10.83
N LEU A 791 8.46 -15.51 -10.26
CA LEU A 791 9.43 -14.87 -9.37
C LEU A 791 9.20 -15.37 -7.94
N GLU A 792 10.19 -16.05 -7.36
CA GLU A 792 10.13 -16.44 -5.95
C GLU A 792 10.20 -15.19 -5.07
N GLY A 793 9.15 -14.92 -4.30
CA GLY A 793 9.08 -13.79 -3.37
C GLY A 793 8.40 -12.51 -3.89
N TYR A 794 7.74 -12.56 -5.04
CA TYR A 794 6.90 -11.48 -5.57
C TYR A 794 5.45 -11.93 -5.69
#